data_320c5d4cb9d1e6d96cce62ebbbb50892
#
_entry.id   320c5d4cb9d1e6d96cce62ebbbb50892
#
_cell.length_a   1.000
_cell.length_b   1.000
_cell.length_c   1.000
_cell.angle_alpha   90.00
_cell.angle_beta   90.00
_cell.angle_gamma   90.00
#
_symmetry.space_group_name_H-M   'P 1'
#
loop_
_entity.id
_entity.type
_entity.pdbx_description
1 polymer ?
#
loop_
_entity_poly.entity_id
_entity_poly.type
_entity_poly.pdbx_seq_one_letter_code
_entity_poly.pdbx_strand_id
1 'polypeptide(L)'
;MNSVIERTGFDPAQDADNGNRFLTGNGYMGVRGTIGEAGVQQMTAVNLAGIHHQKGQGWEEPLNAPNPLYVAVKGVSLPENADRLTSHRLALDIADGVFTRESTFKADAGEITIRQERFCAMERVHLLAQRVTITATHDSVVTIAFGVDENVWDIHGPHYETLTLTESDGVVALTGETDDHQRVCTALRCSCTDGEITHGGVRTAQIALRAGQPWQLDEVAAVYTTSDGDAPEASAIEAAENAPAYDALREEQRTAWAALWQKARVTIEGDERAEFAVNYSMYHLMSIAPRHRAALSVAARGLSGQTYKGAIFWDTEMFMLDFYLACMPEVARHCLEYRVQTLPGALDKAKSYGYAGAFYAWESVEGGKDACTDYNVTDVFTGRPMRTFFRDTQVHISAAVVYGLRKYTQYTGDDLLLQSGGARVVLECARFYMSLISKRILSDTYDLLDVMGPDEYHEHVKNNAYTNEMARMTLNYAVEVCQKYLPETDEAELMHFADAAKHLKHQAPDPKTGLIEQFDGYFKLENVLAPEVRSRLIDPREYWGGAYGVAAQTQVIKQADVIALLYMLGQYPADIIAANYDYYEPRTEHGSSLSACMYALCACAIGRPAAAYPLFLKSAEADIVGGGKQWAGLVYIGGTHPAAAGGAYMVLLYGFLGLRFEDGKPTLHPRLPEGWKKVQLQVHWQGKDWLLTAEEGQQA
;
A
#
# COMPACT_ATOMS: atom_id res chain seq x y z
N MET A 1 21.88 -12.40 -5.71
CA MET A 1 20.58 -11.71 -5.96
C MET A 1 20.82 -10.55 -6.92
N ASN A 2 20.08 -10.50 -8.02
CA ASN A 2 19.92 -9.25 -8.78
C ASN A 2 19.12 -8.29 -7.88
N SER A 3 19.65 -7.11 -7.58
CA SER A 3 19.00 -6.14 -6.68
C SER A 3 18.58 -4.86 -7.40
N VAL A 4 18.84 -4.74 -8.70
CA VAL A 4 18.63 -3.52 -9.45
C VAL A 4 17.49 -3.70 -10.44
N ILE A 5 16.48 -2.84 -10.34
CA ILE A 5 15.51 -2.61 -11.41
C ILE A 5 15.91 -1.35 -12.16
N GLU A 6 15.83 -1.37 -13.49
CA GLU A 6 16.23 -0.24 -14.31
C GLU A 6 15.31 -0.01 -15.50
N ARG A 7 15.36 1.20 -16.02
CA ARG A 7 14.75 1.61 -17.30
C ARG A 7 15.72 2.49 -18.05
N THR A 8 15.87 2.22 -19.34
CA THR A 8 16.69 3.03 -20.25
C THR A 8 15.82 3.77 -21.26
N GLY A 9 16.32 4.89 -21.75
CA GLY A 9 15.55 5.80 -22.62
C GLY A 9 14.61 6.71 -21.85
N PHE A 10 14.26 7.85 -22.45
CA PHE A 10 13.35 8.83 -21.87
C PHE A 10 12.02 8.82 -22.63
N ASP A 11 10.93 8.65 -21.90
CA ASP A 11 9.56 8.73 -22.39
C ASP A 11 8.70 9.42 -21.31
N PRO A 12 8.23 10.66 -21.55
CA PRO A 12 7.40 11.39 -20.58
C PRO A 12 6.10 10.68 -20.20
N ALA A 13 5.57 9.80 -21.08
CA ALA A 13 4.38 9.02 -20.79
C ALA A 13 4.59 8.00 -19.65
N GLN A 14 5.85 7.71 -19.32
CA GLN A 14 6.24 6.77 -18.27
C GLN A 14 6.50 7.45 -16.91
N ASP A 15 6.43 8.78 -16.80
CA ASP A 15 6.80 9.50 -15.56
C ASP A 15 5.98 9.06 -14.36
N ALA A 16 4.67 8.89 -14.53
CA ALA A 16 3.79 8.40 -13.48
C ALA A 16 4.17 6.99 -12.98
N ASP A 17 4.49 6.10 -13.92
CA ASP A 17 4.91 4.72 -13.65
C ASP A 17 6.33 4.68 -13.03
N ASN A 18 7.26 5.50 -13.53
CA ASN A 18 8.60 5.65 -12.97
C ASN A 18 8.54 6.12 -11.51
N GLY A 19 7.65 7.08 -11.20
CA GLY A 19 7.42 7.55 -9.85
C GLY A 19 7.08 6.45 -8.86
N ASN A 20 6.32 5.45 -9.30
CA ASN A 20 5.95 4.29 -8.48
C ASN A 20 7.07 3.23 -8.47
N ARG A 21 7.59 2.88 -9.64
CA ARG A 21 8.58 1.81 -9.85
C ARG A 21 9.89 2.06 -9.10
N PHE A 22 10.33 3.31 -9.06
CA PHE A 22 11.59 3.71 -8.43
C PHE A 22 11.38 4.46 -7.11
N LEU A 23 10.24 4.20 -6.42
CA LEU A 23 9.94 4.78 -5.12
C LEU A 23 11.02 4.43 -4.11
N THR A 24 11.50 5.43 -3.37
CA THR A 24 12.29 5.27 -2.15
C THR A 24 11.48 5.72 -0.95
N GLY A 25 11.71 5.11 0.22
CA GLY A 25 10.97 5.48 1.42
C GLY A 25 11.57 4.87 2.68
N ASN A 26 11.07 5.31 3.84
CA ASN A 26 11.54 4.85 5.15
C ASN A 26 10.41 4.71 6.19
N GLY A 27 9.15 4.77 5.72
CA GLY A 27 7.96 4.68 6.55
C GLY A 27 7.49 6.01 7.14
N TYR A 28 8.33 7.04 7.16
CA TYR A 28 7.96 8.42 7.49
C TYR A 28 7.64 9.21 6.22
N MET A 29 8.52 9.11 5.23
CA MET A 29 8.34 9.72 3.92
C MET A 29 8.55 8.70 2.79
N GLY A 30 7.90 8.97 1.66
CA GLY A 30 8.10 8.27 0.40
C GLY A 30 8.37 9.27 -0.73
N VAL A 31 9.45 9.05 -1.46
CA VAL A 31 9.90 9.91 -2.56
C VAL A 31 9.68 9.18 -3.87
N ARG A 32 8.85 9.76 -4.74
CA ARG A 32 8.58 9.21 -6.06
C ARG A 32 9.84 9.17 -6.92
N GLY A 33 9.98 8.14 -7.75
CA GLY A 33 11.14 7.90 -8.61
C GLY A 33 11.21 8.85 -9.82
N THR A 34 11.01 10.16 -9.61
CA THR A 34 11.09 11.20 -10.63
C THR A 34 12.50 11.80 -10.69
N ILE A 35 12.86 12.47 -11.78
CA ILE A 35 14.15 13.16 -11.93
C ILE A 35 14.16 14.51 -11.21
N GLY A 36 15.35 15.06 -10.93
CA GLY A 36 15.48 16.27 -10.08
C GLY A 36 14.90 17.54 -10.67
N GLU A 37 14.92 17.68 -12.00
CA GLU A 37 14.32 18.82 -12.72
C GLU A 37 12.80 18.65 -12.96
N ALA A 38 12.22 17.50 -12.60
CA ALA A 38 10.79 17.27 -12.76
C ALA A 38 9.97 18.08 -11.72
N GLY A 39 8.79 18.53 -12.14
CA GLY A 39 7.88 19.31 -11.32
C GLY A 39 6.51 18.66 -11.11
N VAL A 40 5.52 19.49 -10.83
CA VAL A 40 4.14 19.03 -10.57
C VAL A 40 3.50 18.23 -11.71
N GLN A 41 3.84 18.56 -12.96
CA GLN A 41 3.30 17.85 -14.13
C GLN A 41 3.82 16.40 -14.24
N GLN A 42 5.00 16.11 -13.68
CA GLN A 42 5.58 14.78 -13.60
C GLN A 42 5.22 14.10 -12.27
N MET A 43 4.28 14.68 -11.51
CA MET A 43 3.84 14.18 -10.19
C MET A 43 5.01 13.99 -9.21
N THR A 44 5.98 14.93 -9.21
CA THR A 44 7.10 14.92 -8.25
C THR A 44 6.56 15.19 -6.86
N ALA A 45 6.84 14.29 -5.93
CA ALA A 45 6.32 14.42 -4.56
C ALA A 45 7.22 13.74 -3.53
N VAL A 46 7.27 14.34 -2.35
CA VAL A 46 7.72 13.75 -1.09
C VAL A 46 6.49 13.56 -0.22
N ASN A 47 5.94 12.36 -0.24
CA ASN A 47 4.71 12.02 0.49
C ASN A 47 5.03 11.75 1.95
N LEU A 48 4.17 12.19 2.86
CA LEU A 48 4.35 12.07 4.30
C LEU A 48 3.32 11.14 4.93
N ALA A 49 3.75 10.35 5.91
CA ALA A 49 2.87 9.46 6.66
C ALA A 49 2.23 10.18 7.85
N GLY A 50 0.93 10.01 8.04
CA GLY A 50 0.23 10.39 9.27
C GLY A 50 0.04 11.89 9.48
N ILE A 51 0.07 12.70 8.42
CA ILE A 51 -0.36 14.09 8.42
C ILE A 51 -1.27 14.35 7.23
N HIS A 52 -2.45 14.95 7.47
CA HIS A 52 -3.49 15.16 6.50
C HIS A 52 -4.03 16.58 6.58
N HIS A 53 -4.51 17.08 5.46
CA HIS A 53 -5.27 18.31 5.36
C HIS A 53 -6.70 18.02 4.94
N GLN A 54 -7.68 18.51 5.69
CA GLN A 54 -9.08 18.41 5.30
C GLN A 54 -9.42 19.52 4.32
N LYS A 55 -9.70 19.14 3.06
CA LYS A 55 -10.04 20.08 2.00
C LYS A 55 -11.48 19.94 1.53
N GLY A 56 -12.25 21.02 1.63
CA GLY A 56 -13.61 21.07 1.13
C GLY A 56 -14.59 20.20 1.92
N GLN A 57 -15.46 19.46 1.25
CA GLN A 57 -16.60 18.72 1.84
C GLN A 57 -16.21 17.43 2.58
N GLY A 58 -15.26 17.48 3.49
CA GLY A 58 -14.83 16.34 4.30
C GLY A 58 -13.76 15.46 3.63
N TRP A 59 -13.10 15.97 2.59
CA TRP A 59 -11.96 15.31 2.01
C TRP A 59 -10.71 15.56 2.87
N GLU A 60 -10.00 14.51 3.16
CA GLU A 60 -8.69 14.57 3.79
C GLU A 60 -7.67 14.01 2.79
N GLU A 61 -6.55 14.68 2.63
CA GLU A 61 -5.44 14.25 1.77
C GLU A 61 -4.14 14.30 2.57
N PRO A 62 -3.22 13.35 2.37
CA PRO A 62 -1.89 13.42 2.99
C PRO A 62 -1.15 14.63 2.42
N LEU A 63 -0.44 15.34 3.28
CA LEU A 63 0.40 16.44 2.85
C LEU A 63 1.68 15.93 2.18
N ASN A 64 2.10 16.62 1.13
CA ASN A 64 3.42 16.47 0.52
C ASN A 64 4.34 17.56 1.04
N ALA A 65 5.61 17.24 1.29
CA ALA A 65 6.60 18.24 1.67
C ALA A 65 7.04 19.09 0.48
N PRO A 66 7.44 20.36 0.68
CA PRO A 66 8.18 21.14 -0.31
C PRO A 66 9.39 20.34 -0.80
N ASN A 67 9.60 20.29 -2.12
CA ASN A 67 10.51 19.36 -2.78
C ASN A 67 11.99 19.77 -2.64
N PRO A 68 12.82 19.06 -1.85
CA PRO A 68 14.24 19.37 -1.67
C PRO A 68 15.16 18.78 -2.74
N LEU A 69 14.61 18.17 -3.78
CA LEU A 69 15.35 17.40 -4.77
C LEU A 69 15.49 18.11 -6.11
N TYR A 70 15.06 19.38 -6.15
CA TYR A 70 15.08 20.14 -7.39
C TYR A 70 16.53 20.45 -7.81
N VAL A 71 16.90 19.93 -9.00
CA VAL A 71 18.18 20.24 -9.64
C VAL A 71 17.97 20.31 -11.15
N ALA A 72 18.27 21.46 -11.74
CA ALA A 72 18.19 21.69 -13.18
C ALA A 72 19.47 22.32 -13.69
N VAL A 73 19.98 21.85 -14.85
CA VAL A 73 21.15 22.41 -15.53
C VAL A 73 20.71 23.01 -16.84
N LYS A 74 20.88 24.32 -16.98
CA LYS A 74 20.42 25.06 -18.16
C LYS A 74 20.99 24.48 -19.46
N GLY A 75 20.09 24.14 -20.38
CA GLY A 75 20.44 23.60 -21.72
C GLY A 75 20.64 22.09 -21.77
N VAL A 76 20.56 21.39 -20.60
CA VAL A 76 20.70 19.91 -20.52
C VAL A 76 19.73 19.28 -19.50
N SER A 77 18.58 19.90 -19.29
CA SER A 77 17.51 19.39 -18.42
C SER A 77 16.37 18.79 -19.24
N LEU A 78 15.67 17.82 -18.66
CA LEU A 78 14.49 17.17 -19.24
C LEU A 78 13.20 17.82 -18.69
N PRO A 79 12.11 17.85 -19.48
CA PRO A 79 11.99 17.29 -20.85
C PRO A 79 12.47 18.23 -21.97
N GLU A 80 12.81 19.50 -21.68
CA GLU A 80 13.01 20.58 -22.65
C GLU A 80 14.15 20.28 -23.64
N ASN A 81 15.16 19.50 -23.23
CA ASN A 81 16.32 19.17 -24.04
C ASN A 81 16.38 17.66 -24.40
N ALA A 82 15.24 17.00 -24.53
CA ALA A 82 15.16 15.58 -24.87
C ALA A 82 15.77 15.27 -26.24
N ASP A 83 15.76 16.22 -27.16
CA ASP A 83 16.40 16.13 -28.47
C ASP A 83 17.94 16.08 -28.42
N ARG A 84 18.54 16.56 -27.33
CA ARG A 84 20.00 16.51 -27.08
C ARG A 84 20.43 15.27 -26.30
N LEU A 85 19.49 14.46 -25.82
CA LEU A 85 19.77 13.30 -24.98
C LEU A 85 20.44 12.18 -25.77
N THR A 86 21.63 11.73 -25.36
CA THR A 86 22.34 10.61 -25.96
C THR A 86 22.20 9.32 -25.19
N SER A 87 22.01 9.40 -23.87
CA SER A 87 21.64 8.25 -23.03
C SER A 87 20.85 8.70 -21.81
N HIS A 88 19.94 7.83 -21.34
CA HIS A 88 19.17 8.02 -20.12
C HIS A 88 18.92 6.69 -19.44
N ARG A 89 19.17 6.64 -18.14
CA ARG A 89 18.95 5.46 -17.30
C ARG A 89 18.40 5.89 -15.95
N LEU A 90 17.32 5.24 -15.54
CA LEU A 90 16.81 5.26 -14.17
C LEU A 90 17.02 3.88 -13.56
N ALA A 91 17.39 3.83 -12.29
CA ALA A 91 17.59 2.58 -11.57
C ALA A 91 17.22 2.73 -10.09
N LEU A 92 16.72 1.66 -9.49
CA LEU A 92 16.55 1.51 -8.06
C LEU A 92 17.32 0.25 -7.64
N ASP A 93 18.26 0.41 -6.73
CA ASP A 93 18.88 -0.72 -6.03
C ASP A 93 18.10 -1.01 -4.76
N ILE A 94 17.34 -2.11 -4.76
CA ILE A 94 16.53 -2.52 -3.61
C ILE A 94 17.39 -3.06 -2.44
N ALA A 95 18.65 -3.39 -2.67
CA ALA A 95 19.53 -3.83 -1.59
C ALA A 95 19.82 -2.72 -0.57
N ASP A 96 19.89 -1.48 -1.06
CA ASP A 96 20.24 -0.30 -0.26
C ASP A 96 19.13 0.77 -0.26
N GLY A 97 18.07 0.58 -1.05
CA GLY A 97 16.98 1.56 -1.20
C GLY A 97 17.45 2.87 -1.82
N VAL A 98 18.28 2.78 -2.87
CA VAL A 98 18.88 3.95 -3.53
C VAL A 98 18.39 4.07 -4.96
N PHE A 99 17.81 5.23 -5.27
CA PHE A 99 17.45 5.62 -6.62
C PHE A 99 18.65 6.30 -7.30
N THR A 100 18.90 5.96 -8.57
CA THR A 100 19.91 6.57 -9.42
C THR A 100 19.29 7.00 -10.75
N ARG A 101 19.57 8.23 -11.16
CA ARG A 101 19.36 8.70 -12.54
C ARG A 101 20.71 9.02 -13.15
N GLU A 102 20.92 8.63 -14.42
CA GLU A 102 22.06 9.04 -15.22
C GLU A 102 21.60 9.46 -16.62
N SER A 103 21.94 10.68 -17.02
CA SER A 103 21.56 11.24 -18.33
C SER A 103 22.74 11.95 -18.96
N THR A 104 23.02 11.60 -20.21
CA THR A 104 24.07 12.24 -21.02
C THR A 104 23.43 13.03 -22.14
N PHE A 105 23.86 14.29 -22.28
CA PHE A 105 23.35 15.23 -23.28
C PHE A 105 24.47 15.67 -24.17
N LYS A 106 24.17 15.85 -25.45
CA LYS A 106 25.02 16.57 -26.41
C LYS A 106 24.97 18.06 -26.08
N ALA A 107 26.12 18.64 -25.74
CA ALA A 107 26.29 20.08 -25.51
C ALA A 107 26.91 20.73 -26.76
N ASP A 108 27.05 22.08 -26.76
CA ASP A 108 27.63 22.83 -27.86
C ASP A 108 29.10 22.43 -28.10
N ALA A 109 29.81 22.01 -27.04
CA ALA A 109 31.16 21.44 -27.09
C ALA A 109 31.17 20.11 -26.31
N GLY A 110 31.03 18.97 -27.02
CA GLY A 110 31.09 17.64 -26.42
C GLY A 110 29.81 17.18 -25.71
N GLU A 111 29.96 16.48 -24.60
CA GLU A 111 28.84 15.93 -23.83
C GLU A 111 28.89 16.35 -22.37
N ILE A 112 27.73 16.44 -21.77
CA ILE A 112 27.53 16.65 -20.32
C ILE A 112 26.71 15.49 -19.79
N THR A 113 27.22 14.82 -18.75
CA THR A 113 26.52 13.75 -18.03
C THR A 113 26.11 14.24 -16.66
N ILE A 114 24.84 14.07 -16.30
CA ILE A 114 24.29 14.35 -14.98
C ILE A 114 23.92 13.02 -14.33
N ARG A 115 24.47 12.74 -13.17
CA ARG A 115 24.11 11.61 -12.31
C ARG A 115 23.54 12.13 -11.01
N GLN A 116 22.37 11.62 -10.63
CA GLN A 116 21.74 11.86 -9.34
C GLN A 116 21.63 10.53 -8.60
N GLU A 117 21.93 10.55 -7.34
CA GLU A 117 21.80 9.43 -6.41
C GLU A 117 21.09 9.94 -5.17
N ARG A 118 19.99 9.27 -4.72
CA ARG A 118 19.22 9.72 -3.56
C ARG A 118 18.57 8.57 -2.81
N PHE A 119 18.28 8.80 -1.52
CA PHE A 119 17.61 7.86 -0.64
C PHE A 119 16.96 8.56 0.56
N CYS A 120 15.88 7.98 1.07
CA CYS A 120 15.34 8.33 2.39
C CYS A 120 16.11 7.54 3.45
N ALA A 121 16.68 8.22 4.44
CA ALA A 121 17.51 7.59 5.47
C ALA A 121 16.65 6.67 6.37
N MET A 122 17.00 5.40 6.47
CA MET A 122 16.21 4.40 7.18
C MET A 122 16.24 4.55 8.70
N GLU A 123 17.36 4.96 9.28
CA GLU A 123 17.51 5.15 10.74
C GLU A 123 17.17 6.58 11.17
N ARG A 124 17.43 7.55 10.31
CA ARG A 124 17.15 8.97 10.54
C ARG A 124 15.94 9.37 9.71
N VAL A 125 14.76 8.92 10.12
CA VAL A 125 13.54 8.93 9.29
C VAL A 125 13.15 10.31 8.75
N HIS A 126 13.59 11.39 9.37
CA HIS A 126 13.36 12.75 8.91
C HIS A 126 14.36 13.21 7.83
N LEU A 127 15.41 12.43 7.54
CA LEU A 127 16.45 12.85 6.60
C LEU A 127 16.27 12.20 5.22
N LEU A 128 16.50 13.01 4.20
CA LEU A 128 16.59 12.66 2.80
C LEU A 128 17.92 13.17 2.25
N ALA A 129 18.71 12.32 1.60
CA ALA A 129 20.01 12.68 1.06
C ALA A 129 20.05 12.52 -0.46
N GLN A 130 20.68 13.47 -1.13
CA GLN A 130 20.94 13.46 -2.57
C GLN A 130 22.38 13.85 -2.88
N ARG A 131 22.98 13.19 -3.87
CA ARG A 131 24.23 13.58 -4.50
C ARG A 131 24.02 13.76 -5.98
N VAL A 132 24.43 14.91 -6.51
CA VAL A 132 24.43 15.24 -7.93
C VAL A 132 25.86 15.34 -8.42
N THR A 133 26.21 14.58 -9.44
CA THR A 133 27.53 14.62 -10.08
C THR A 133 27.37 15.04 -11.55
N ILE A 134 28.09 16.09 -11.95
CA ILE A 134 28.09 16.60 -13.33
C ILE A 134 29.49 16.42 -13.90
N THR A 135 29.59 15.76 -15.04
CA THR A 135 30.84 15.61 -15.78
C THR A 135 30.68 16.15 -17.21
N ALA A 136 31.71 16.80 -17.71
CA ALA A 136 31.75 17.30 -19.07
C ALA A 136 32.98 16.76 -19.80
N THR A 137 32.86 16.51 -21.10
CA THR A 137 33.99 16.10 -21.93
C THR A 137 34.89 17.26 -22.35
N HIS A 138 34.43 18.51 -22.16
CA HIS A 138 35.17 19.75 -22.47
C HIS A 138 34.99 20.75 -21.33
N ASP A 139 35.96 21.63 -21.14
CA ASP A 139 35.83 22.75 -20.21
C ASP A 139 34.61 23.60 -20.61
N SER A 140 33.73 23.86 -19.66
CA SER A 140 32.50 24.63 -19.88
C SER A 140 32.07 25.35 -18.63
N VAL A 141 31.23 26.37 -18.79
CA VAL A 141 30.53 27.03 -17.69
C VAL A 141 29.04 26.79 -17.89
N VAL A 142 28.39 26.23 -16.88
CA VAL A 142 26.96 25.97 -16.91
C VAL A 142 26.24 26.69 -15.78
N THR A 143 24.98 27.02 -16.00
CA THR A 143 24.12 27.53 -14.93
C THR A 143 23.35 26.36 -14.34
N ILE A 144 23.44 26.20 -13.02
CA ILE A 144 22.70 25.19 -12.26
C ILE A 144 21.68 25.89 -11.33
N ALA A 145 20.49 25.34 -11.23
CA ALA A 145 19.49 25.68 -10.22
C ALA A 145 19.26 24.47 -9.34
N PHE A 146 19.27 24.66 -8.02
CA PHE A 146 19.11 23.59 -7.02
C PHE A 146 18.55 24.12 -5.71
N GLY A 147 17.87 23.28 -4.94
CA GLY A 147 17.31 23.68 -3.66
C GLY A 147 15.91 23.16 -3.41
N VAL A 148 15.15 23.84 -2.55
CA VAL A 148 13.77 23.48 -2.21
C VAL A 148 12.81 24.18 -3.15
N ASP A 149 12.12 23.38 -3.99
CA ASP A 149 11.07 23.91 -4.87
C ASP A 149 9.78 24.11 -4.08
N GLU A 150 9.19 25.31 -4.23
CA GLU A 150 7.93 25.71 -3.62
C GLU A 150 6.69 25.09 -4.30
N ASN A 151 6.84 24.59 -5.53
CA ASN A 151 5.76 23.97 -6.28
C ASN A 151 5.52 22.55 -5.81
N VAL A 152 4.57 22.38 -4.90
CA VAL A 152 4.18 21.07 -4.35
C VAL A 152 3.10 20.45 -5.23
N TRP A 153 3.28 19.19 -5.63
CA TRP A 153 2.25 18.45 -6.35
C TRP A 153 1.17 17.97 -5.38
N ASP A 154 -0.08 18.29 -5.68
CA ASP A 154 -1.26 17.85 -4.96
C ASP A 154 -2.33 17.43 -5.98
N ILE A 155 -2.99 16.29 -5.72
CA ILE A 155 -3.93 15.69 -6.69
C ILE A 155 -5.19 16.54 -6.89
N HIS A 156 -5.63 17.26 -5.87
CA HIS A 156 -6.81 18.16 -5.91
C HIS A 156 -6.45 19.65 -5.80
N GLY A 157 -5.20 19.99 -6.09
CA GLY A 157 -4.66 21.37 -6.05
C GLY A 157 -4.07 21.73 -4.71
N PRO A 158 -3.41 22.90 -4.62
CA PRO A 158 -2.52 23.24 -3.52
C PRO A 158 -3.22 23.19 -2.16
N HIS A 159 -2.52 22.58 -1.18
CA HIS A 159 -2.94 22.52 0.21
C HIS A 159 -2.43 23.68 1.05
N TYR A 160 -1.21 24.18 0.74
CA TYR A 160 -0.61 25.27 1.50
C TYR A 160 -1.19 26.61 1.09
N GLU A 161 -1.68 27.38 2.08
CA GLU A 161 -2.09 28.78 1.88
C GLU A 161 -0.89 29.73 1.92
N THR A 162 0.12 29.38 2.71
CA THR A 162 1.36 30.15 2.82
C THR A 162 2.59 29.25 2.72
N LEU A 163 3.64 29.80 2.11
CA LEU A 163 4.98 29.22 2.06
C LEU A 163 5.96 30.25 2.57
N THR A 164 6.64 29.95 3.66
CA THR A 164 7.58 30.88 4.32
C THR A 164 9.00 30.36 4.16
N LEU A 165 9.87 31.21 3.58
CA LEU A 165 11.30 30.96 3.42
C LEU A 165 12.06 31.47 4.63
N THR A 166 12.95 30.63 5.19
CA THR A 166 13.90 30.99 6.25
C THR A 166 15.31 30.57 5.83
N GLU A 167 16.32 31.43 6.02
CA GLU A 167 17.73 31.12 5.84
C GLU A 167 18.45 31.21 7.20
N SER A 168 19.21 30.16 7.58
CA SER A 168 19.98 30.08 8.80
C SER A 168 21.25 29.27 8.56
N ASP A 169 22.42 29.86 8.87
CA ASP A 169 23.73 29.20 8.88
C ASP A 169 24.01 28.19 7.72
N GLY A 170 23.61 28.57 6.50
CA GLY A 170 23.79 27.74 5.29
C GLY A 170 22.71 26.70 5.06
N VAL A 171 21.65 26.69 5.87
CA VAL A 171 20.42 25.93 5.68
C VAL A 171 19.35 26.83 5.08
N VAL A 172 18.66 26.32 4.07
CA VAL A 172 17.46 26.96 3.49
C VAL A 172 16.26 26.13 3.89
N ALA A 173 15.30 26.75 4.59
CA ALA A 173 14.09 26.08 5.03
C ALA A 173 12.86 26.69 4.39
N LEU A 174 11.94 25.86 3.88
CA LEU A 174 10.65 26.26 3.35
C LEU A 174 9.54 25.60 4.16
N THR A 175 8.72 26.42 4.82
CA THR A 175 7.60 25.96 5.65
C THR A 175 6.29 26.27 4.96
N GLY A 176 5.52 25.22 4.67
CA GLY A 176 4.13 25.33 4.20
C GLY A 176 3.15 25.24 5.37
N GLU A 177 2.10 26.07 5.35
CA GLU A 177 1.00 26.04 6.32
C GLU A 177 -0.35 25.98 5.60
N THR A 178 -1.23 25.10 6.07
CA THR A 178 -2.61 24.93 5.58
C THR A 178 -3.58 25.83 6.37
N ASP A 179 -4.83 25.95 5.90
CA ASP A 179 -5.88 26.74 6.56
C ASP A 179 -6.31 26.15 7.93
N ASP A 180 -6.11 24.86 8.13
CA ASP A 180 -6.32 24.17 9.42
C ASP A 180 -5.06 24.10 10.29
N HIS A 181 -4.04 24.94 9.95
CA HIS A 181 -2.79 25.11 10.70
C HIS A 181 -1.87 23.87 10.76
N GLN A 182 -1.99 22.95 9.83
CA GLN A 182 -0.97 21.93 9.63
C GLN A 182 0.28 22.56 9.01
N ARG A 183 1.44 22.30 9.56
CA ARG A 183 2.71 22.82 9.06
C ARG A 183 3.64 21.70 8.66
N VAL A 184 4.30 21.89 7.51
CA VAL A 184 5.35 21.01 7.01
C VAL A 184 6.56 21.87 6.65
N CYS A 185 7.69 21.59 7.26
CA CYS A 185 8.95 22.25 6.97
C CYS A 185 9.94 21.31 6.32
N THR A 186 10.49 21.72 5.17
CA THR A 186 11.66 21.12 4.53
C THR A 186 12.84 22.05 4.70
N ALA A 187 13.86 21.62 5.46
CA ALA A 187 15.12 22.34 5.64
C ALA A 187 16.24 21.63 4.88
N LEU A 188 16.97 22.33 4.06
CA LEU A 188 17.99 21.80 3.15
C LEU A 188 19.36 22.43 3.45
N ARG A 189 20.35 21.56 3.67
CA ARG A 189 21.77 21.90 3.69
C ARG A 189 22.46 21.41 2.42
N CYS A 190 23.13 22.33 1.70
CA CYS A 190 23.90 22.02 0.50
C CYS A 190 25.40 22.17 0.71
N SER A 191 26.20 21.34 0.02
CA SER A 191 27.68 21.47 -0.01
C SER A 191 28.15 22.68 -0.83
N CYS A 192 27.29 23.21 -1.72
CA CYS A 192 27.53 24.43 -2.49
C CYS A 192 26.56 25.53 -2.00
N THR A 193 27.09 26.67 -1.62
CA THR A 193 26.31 27.86 -1.19
C THR A 193 26.45 29.03 -2.15
N ASP A 194 27.12 28.83 -3.28
CA ASP A 194 27.28 29.84 -4.31
C ASP A 194 25.96 30.19 -5.01
N GLY A 195 25.85 31.41 -5.51
CA GLY A 195 24.68 31.89 -6.25
C GLY A 195 23.63 32.58 -5.37
N GLU A 196 22.53 32.98 -5.98
CA GLU A 196 21.43 33.72 -5.36
C GLU A 196 20.16 32.86 -5.33
N ILE A 197 19.38 33.01 -4.27
CA ILE A 197 18.04 32.43 -4.21
C ILE A 197 17.13 33.21 -5.14
N THR A 198 16.51 32.54 -6.08
CA THR A 198 15.74 33.15 -7.17
C THR A 198 14.23 33.03 -6.98
N HIS A 199 13.75 31.93 -6.41
CA HIS A 199 12.33 31.70 -6.07
C HIS A 199 12.21 30.60 -5.04
N GLY A 200 11.21 30.64 -4.17
CA GLY A 200 11.10 29.68 -3.08
C GLY A 200 12.42 29.49 -2.36
N GLY A 201 12.88 28.26 -2.22
CA GLY A 201 14.19 27.90 -1.70
C GLY A 201 15.22 27.51 -2.77
N VAL A 202 14.98 27.82 -4.04
CA VAL A 202 15.84 27.45 -5.17
C VAL A 202 16.93 28.49 -5.40
N ARG A 203 18.18 28.04 -5.40
CA ARG A 203 19.39 28.84 -5.64
C ARG A 203 19.88 28.63 -7.09
N THR A 204 20.32 29.69 -7.74
CA THR A 204 20.91 29.65 -9.10
C THR A 204 22.37 30.09 -9.04
N ALA A 205 23.28 29.26 -9.56
CA ALA A 205 24.71 29.49 -9.58
C ALA A 205 25.32 29.20 -10.97
N GLN A 206 26.45 29.84 -11.26
CA GLN A 206 27.32 29.47 -12.38
C GLN A 206 28.46 28.58 -11.87
N ILE A 207 28.64 27.41 -12.48
CA ILE A 207 29.70 26.48 -12.14
C ILE A 207 30.62 26.24 -13.32
N ALA A 208 31.94 26.16 -13.04
CA ALA A 208 32.95 25.85 -14.03
C ALA A 208 33.23 24.35 -14.02
N LEU A 209 32.89 23.67 -15.12
CA LEU A 209 33.19 22.27 -15.35
C LEU A 209 34.55 22.13 -16.06
N ARG A 210 35.41 21.25 -15.55
CA ARG A 210 36.70 20.89 -16.18
C ARG A 210 36.54 19.55 -16.91
N ALA A 211 37.11 19.46 -18.09
CA ALA A 211 37.05 18.25 -18.92
C ALA A 211 37.49 17.00 -18.14
N GLY A 212 36.62 16.01 -18.07
CA GLY A 212 36.85 14.74 -17.37
C GLY A 212 36.90 14.82 -15.83
N GLN A 213 36.68 15.98 -15.20
CA GLN A 213 36.63 16.12 -13.75
C GLN A 213 35.19 16.26 -13.30
N PRO A 214 34.74 15.43 -12.34
CA PRO A 214 33.37 15.55 -11.79
C PRO A 214 33.25 16.81 -10.91
N TRP A 215 32.20 17.57 -11.11
CA TRP A 215 31.69 18.54 -10.13
C TRP A 215 30.61 17.85 -9.31
N GLN A 216 30.55 18.11 -8.02
CA GLN A 216 29.66 17.39 -7.10
C GLN A 216 28.90 18.35 -6.21
N LEU A 217 27.61 18.09 -6.04
CA LEU A 217 26.72 18.74 -5.08
C LEU A 217 26.15 17.66 -4.17
N ASP A 218 26.37 17.78 -2.85
CA ASP A 218 25.73 16.99 -1.82
C ASP A 218 24.65 17.82 -1.13
N GLU A 219 23.47 17.23 -1.01
CA GLU A 219 22.29 17.82 -0.42
C GLU A 219 21.74 16.89 0.66
N VAL A 220 21.46 17.43 1.84
CA VAL A 220 20.81 16.72 2.95
C VAL A 220 19.63 17.57 3.42
N ALA A 221 18.43 17.03 3.21
CA ALA A 221 17.20 17.66 3.66
C ALA A 221 16.67 16.99 4.92
N ALA A 222 16.07 17.80 5.80
CA ALA A 222 15.29 17.32 6.94
C ALA A 222 13.84 17.78 6.78
N VAL A 223 12.89 16.87 7.00
CA VAL A 223 11.44 17.14 6.89
C VAL A 223 10.79 16.87 8.25
N TYR A 224 10.09 17.87 8.77
CA TYR A 224 9.32 17.81 10.00
C TYR A 224 7.93 18.42 9.82
N THR A 225 6.99 17.93 10.61
CA THR A 225 5.58 18.32 10.54
C THR A 225 5.01 18.63 11.91
N THR A 226 3.82 19.24 11.96
CA THR A 226 3.06 19.42 13.22
C THR A 226 2.71 18.10 13.91
N SER A 227 2.74 16.97 13.20
CA SER A 227 2.57 15.64 13.81
C SER A 227 3.80 15.19 14.63
N ASP A 228 4.95 15.82 14.43
CA ASP A 228 6.21 15.50 15.14
C ASP A 228 6.41 16.41 16.35
N GLY A 229 5.70 17.58 16.41
CA GLY A 229 5.75 18.52 17.51
C GLY A 229 5.34 19.94 17.10
N ASP A 230 5.31 20.83 18.09
CA ASP A 230 4.78 22.20 17.94
C ASP A 230 5.69 23.14 17.13
N ALA A 231 6.96 22.75 16.92
CA ALA A 231 7.99 23.61 16.27
C ALA A 231 8.69 22.87 15.10
N PRO A 232 7.96 22.45 14.05
CA PRO A 232 8.54 21.68 12.95
C PRO A 232 9.66 22.44 12.22
N GLU A 233 9.57 23.75 12.08
CA GLU A 233 10.59 24.56 11.43
C GLU A 233 11.94 24.52 12.19
N ALA A 234 11.91 24.76 13.50
CA ALA A 234 13.12 24.72 14.32
C ALA A 234 13.75 23.33 14.32
N SER A 235 12.91 22.28 14.43
CA SER A 235 13.36 20.89 14.40
C SER A 235 13.98 20.50 13.05
N ALA A 236 13.40 20.95 11.94
CA ALA A 236 13.92 20.67 10.61
C ALA A 236 15.28 21.36 10.39
N ILE A 237 15.41 22.65 10.77
CA ILE A 237 16.66 23.41 10.65
C ILE A 237 17.74 22.75 11.49
N GLU A 238 17.49 22.46 12.78
CA GLU A 238 18.43 21.82 13.67
C GLU A 238 18.88 20.45 13.13
N ALA A 239 17.96 19.66 12.62
CA ALA A 239 18.26 18.34 12.05
C ALA A 239 19.11 18.43 10.78
N ALA A 240 18.86 19.43 9.90
CA ALA A 240 19.64 19.65 8.69
C ALA A 240 21.06 20.17 9.03
N GLU A 241 21.20 21.09 9.97
CA GLU A 241 22.49 21.61 10.45
C GLU A 241 23.38 20.50 11.01
N ASN A 242 22.80 19.62 11.83
CA ASN A 242 23.50 18.54 12.52
C ASN A 242 23.54 17.21 11.73
N ALA A 243 23.00 17.18 10.52
CA ALA A 243 22.99 15.96 9.71
C ALA A 243 24.44 15.52 9.36
N PRO A 244 24.74 14.21 9.37
CA PRO A 244 25.98 13.67 8.85
C PRO A 244 26.20 14.06 7.37
N ALA A 245 27.46 13.98 6.92
CA ALA A 245 27.78 14.13 5.50
C ALA A 245 27.16 12.99 4.69
N TYR A 246 26.94 13.22 3.39
CA TYR A 246 26.31 12.25 2.48
C TYR A 246 26.94 10.85 2.57
N ASP A 247 28.27 10.73 2.57
CA ASP A 247 28.93 9.42 2.59
C ASP A 247 28.68 8.66 3.88
N ALA A 248 28.59 9.36 5.01
CA ALA A 248 28.25 8.75 6.30
C ALA A 248 26.80 8.26 6.31
N LEU A 249 25.86 9.08 5.81
CA LEU A 249 24.44 8.68 5.67
C LEU A 249 24.29 7.50 4.70
N ARG A 250 25.10 7.45 3.63
CA ARG A 250 25.08 6.36 2.65
C ARG A 250 25.54 5.04 3.26
N GLU A 251 26.52 5.08 4.16
CA GLU A 251 26.98 3.89 4.91
C GLU A 251 25.96 3.45 5.97
N GLU A 252 25.35 4.39 6.72
CA GLU A 252 24.25 4.10 7.63
C GLU A 252 23.08 3.44 6.88
N GLN A 253 22.73 3.95 5.69
CA GLN A 253 21.69 3.42 4.81
C GLN A 253 21.94 1.96 4.44
N ARG A 254 23.16 1.66 3.97
CA ARG A 254 23.57 0.29 3.60
C ARG A 254 23.45 -0.67 4.77
N THR A 255 23.91 -0.24 5.95
CA THR A 255 23.86 -1.04 7.18
C THR A 255 22.43 -1.32 7.61
N ALA A 256 21.55 -0.31 7.57
CA ALA A 256 20.15 -0.44 7.95
C ALA A 256 19.38 -1.40 7.02
N TRP A 257 19.57 -1.26 5.70
CA TRP A 257 18.96 -2.18 4.75
C TRP A 257 19.48 -3.61 4.86
N ALA A 258 20.78 -3.78 5.09
CA ALA A 258 21.36 -5.11 5.30
C ALA A 258 20.71 -5.82 6.50
N ALA A 259 20.43 -5.10 7.59
CA ALA A 259 19.74 -5.64 8.76
C ALA A 259 18.27 -6.01 8.46
N LEU A 260 17.55 -5.22 7.65
CA LEU A 260 16.20 -5.55 7.21
C LEU A 260 16.20 -6.79 6.31
N TRP A 261 17.12 -6.85 5.34
CA TRP A 261 17.23 -7.99 4.43
C TRP A 261 17.65 -9.28 5.13
N GLN A 262 18.39 -9.21 6.22
CA GLN A 262 18.69 -10.39 7.02
C GLN A 262 17.43 -11.10 7.51
N LYS A 263 16.35 -10.35 7.78
CA LYS A 263 15.06 -10.88 8.27
C LYS A 263 14.09 -11.23 7.14
N ALA A 264 14.13 -10.48 6.04
CA ALA A 264 13.07 -10.53 5.03
C ALA A 264 13.47 -11.22 3.72
N ARG A 265 14.76 -11.47 3.49
CA ARG A 265 15.24 -11.97 2.20
C ARG A 265 14.69 -13.34 1.85
N VAL A 266 14.21 -13.48 0.62
CA VAL A 266 13.84 -14.74 0.00
C VAL A 266 14.89 -15.14 -1.02
N THR A 267 15.25 -16.43 -1.06
CA THR A 267 16.03 -17.02 -2.15
C THR A 267 15.22 -18.11 -2.83
N ILE A 268 15.23 -18.12 -4.17
CA ILE A 268 14.56 -19.12 -4.99
C ILE A 268 15.56 -19.64 -6.03
N GLU A 269 16.10 -20.83 -5.78
CA GLU A 269 17.00 -21.47 -6.75
C GLU A 269 16.18 -22.04 -7.91
N GLY A 270 16.54 -21.63 -9.15
CA GLY A 270 15.91 -22.10 -10.37
C GLY A 270 14.96 -21.09 -11.02
N ASP A 271 14.64 -19.96 -10.34
CA ASP A 271 13.78 -18.91 -10.90
C ASP A 271 14.20 -17.52 -10.41
N GLU A 272 15.12 -16.89 -11.13
CA GLU A 272 15.62 -15.55 -10.80
C GLU A 272 14.53 -14.47 -10.94
N ARG A 273 13.56 -14.67 -11.85
CA ARG A 273 12.44 -13.74 -12.05
C ARG A 273 11.54 -13.71 -10.81
N ALA A 274 11.14 -14.88 -10.33
CA ALA A 274 10.31 -14.98 -9.13
C ALA A 274 11.05 -14.49 -7.89
N GLU A 275 12.34 -14.83 -7.74
CA GLU A 275 13.19 -14.32 -6.65
C GLU A 275 13.24 -12.80 -6.64
N PHE A 276 13.52 -12.19 -7.80
CA PHE A 276 13.57 -10.74 -7.91
C PHE A 276 12.21 -10.10 -7.60
N ALA A 277 11.12 -10.61 -8.20
CA ALA A 277 9.78 -10.04 -8.06
C ALA A 277 9.28 -10.04 -6.61
N VAL A 278 9.48 -11.15 -5.87
CA VAL A 278 9.06 -11.21 -4.46
C VAL A 278 9.94 -10.34 -3.57
N ASN A 279 11.27 -10.28 -3.80
CA ASN A 279 12.15 -9.40 -3.04
C ASN A 279 11.85 -7.91 -3.32
N TYR A 280 11.52 -7.56 -4.57
CA TYR A 280 11.06 -6.20 -4.91
C TYR A 280 9.74 -5.85 -4.19
N SER A 281 8.78 -6.78 -4.15
CA SER A 281 7.54 -6.62 -3.36
C SER A 281 7.84 -6.36 -1.87
N MET A 282 8.76 -7.11 -1.28
CA MET A 282 9.15 -6.93 0.13
C MET A 282 9.91 -5.63 0.37
N TYR A 283 10.74 -5.20 -0.59
CA TYR A 283 11.36 -3.88 -0.55
C TYR A 283 10.31 -2.77 -0.39
N HIS A 284 9.24 -2.80 -1.19
CA HIS A 284 8.17 -1.80 -1.08
C HIS A 284 7.47 -1.86 0.27
N LEU A 285 7.17 -3.05 0.80
CA LEU A 285 6.57 -3.18 2.14
C LEU A 285 7.48 -2.65 3.25
N MET A 286 8.79 -2.88 3.18
CA MET A 286 9.76 -2.36 4.15
C MET A 286 9.92 -0.85 4.05
N SER A 287 9.94 -0.29 2.83
CA SER A 287 10.14 1.15 2.59
C SER A 287 8.96 2.01 3.06
N ILE A 288 7.76 1.44 3.17
CA ILE A 288 6.54 2.14 3.65
C ILE A 288 6.13 1.75 5.07
N ALA A 289 6.88 0.88 5.72
CA ALA A 289 6.57 0.36 7.06
C ALA A 289 6.68 1.46 8.14
N PRO A 290 5.60 1.78 8.89
CA PRO A 290 5.61 2.83 9.92
C PRO A 290 6.36 2.38 11.19
N ARG A 291 7.69 2.29 11.12
CA ARG A 291 8.54 1.86 12.22
C ARG A 291 8.76 2.92 13.29
N HIS A 292 8.69 4.18 12.90
CA HIS A 292 9.07 5.33 13.71
C HIS A 292 8.00 5.78 14.73
N ARG A 293 6.75 5.39 14.55
CA ARG A 293 5.63 5.82 15.39
C ARG A 293 4.57 4.74 15.52
N ALA A 294 4.19 4.44 16.76
CA ALA A 294 3.05 3.58 17.05
C ALA A 294 1.73 4.17 16.53
N ALA A 295 0.75 3.31 16.33
CA ALA A 295 -0.58 3.69 15.85
C ALA A 295 -0.59 4.44 14.49
N LEU A 296 0.37 4.15 13.64
CA LEU A 296 0.32 4.38 12.21
C LEU A 296 0.11 3.07 11.47
N SER A 297 -0.60 3.12 10.36
CA SER A 297 -0.82 1.97 9.50
C SER A 297 -0.40 2.27 8.06
N VAL A 298 -0.51 1.29 7.18
CA VAL A 298 -0.05 1.39 5.79
C VAL A 298 -1.24 1.75 4.89
N ALA A 299 -1.11 2.85 4.18
CA ALA A 299 -2.11 3.28 3.20
C ALA A 299 -2.20 2.29 2.02
N ALA A 300 -3.37 2.22 1.36
CA ALA A 300 -3.61 1.33 0.23
C ALA A 300 -2.61 1.50 -0.94
N ARG A 301 -2.05 2.70 -1.09
CA ARG A 301 -1.00 3.01 -2.08
C ARG A 301 0.36 3.32 -1.44
N GLY A 302 0.55 2.94 -0.17
CA GLY A 302 1.77 3.22 0.56
C GLY A 302 2.06 4.73 0.63
N LEU A 303 3.30 5.10 0.36
CA LEU A 303 3.78 6.49 0.33
C LEU A 303 4.11 6.94 -1.11
N SER A 304 3.35 6.47 -2.11
CA SER A 304 3.60 6.74 -3.52
C SER A 304 2.76 7.88 -4.11
N GLY A 305 1.91 8.50 -3.33
CA GLY A 305 1.04 9.61 -3.77
C GLY A 305 -0.18 9.78 -2.88
N GLN A 306 -1.01 10.74 -3.24
CA GLN A 306 -2.25 11.10 -2.52
C GLN A 306 -3.47 10.27 -2.96
N THR A 307 -3.30 9.32 -3.86
CA THR A 307 -4.39 8.47 -4.34
C THR A 307 -5.06 7.72 -3.19
N TYR A 308 -6.38 7.63 -3.21
CA TYR A 308 -7.20 7.20 -2.09
C TYR A 308 -6.95 8.01 -0.80
N LYS A 309 -6.51 9.26 -0.95
CA LYS A 309 -6.31 10.20 0.18
C LYS A 309 -5.34 9.67 1.25
N GLY A 310 -4.40 8.76 0.86
CA GLY A 310 -3.53 8.10 1.83
C GLY A 310 -4.26 7.26 2.89
N ALA A 311 -5.53 6.93 2.66
CA ALA A 311 -6.36 6.24 3.61
C ALA A 311 -5.93 4.79 3.86
N ILE A 312 -6.22 4.32 5.07
CA ILE A 312 -6.00 2.95 5.50
C ILE A 312 -7.25 2.13 5.20
N PHE A 313 -7.07 1.07 4.40
CA PHE A 313 -8.11 0.12 4.02
C PHE A 313 -7.95 -1.20 4.82
N TRP A 314 -8.80 -2.17 4.53
CA TRP A 314 -8.69 -3.55 5.02
C TRP A 314 -7.48 -4.31 4.43
N ASP A 315 -6.83 -3.73 3.46
CA ASP A 315 -5.64 -4.22 2.77
C ASP A 315 -4.54 -4.60 3.76
N THR A 316 -4.37 -3.81 4.80
CA THR A 316 -3.34 -4.02 5.81
C THR A 316 -3.60 -5.31 6.57
N GLU A 317 -4.80 -5.51 7.10
CA GLU A 317 -5.16 -6.67 7.92
C GLU A 317 -5.22 -7.97 7.11
N MET A 318 -5.68 -7.89 5.85
CA MET A 318 -5.98 -9.07 5.05
C MET A 318 -4.85 -9.50 4.11
N PHE A 319 -3.95 -8.59 3.73
CA PHE A 319 -2.93 -8.85 2.70
C PHE A 319 -1.50 -8.54 3.14
N MET A 320 -1.29 -7.47 3.93
CA MET A 320 0.07 -7.04 4.31
C MET A 320 0.51 -7.58 5.68
N LEU A 321 -0.44 -7.86 6.57
CA LEU A 321 -0.16 -8.24 7.96
C LEU A 321 0.73 -9.48 8.07
N ASP A 322 0.59 -10.45 7.17
CA ASP A 322 1.42 -11.68 7.18
C ASP A 322 2.90 -11.40 6.97
N PHE A 323 3.24 -10.47 6.10
CA PHE A 323 4.62 -10.03 5.91
C PHE A 323 5.14 -9.36 7.19
N TYR A 324 4.39 -8.43 7.75
CA TYR A 324 4.82 -7.72 8.95
C TYR A 324 4.92 -8.66 10.17
N LEU A 325 4.00 -9.58 10.34
CA LEU A 325 4.09 -10.60 11.40
C LEU A 325 5.36 -11.45 11.27
N ALA A 326 5.70 -11.85 10.06
CA ALA A 326 6.84 -12.73 9.80
C ALA A 326 8.19 -12.02 9.84
N CYS A 327 8.27 -10.76 9.43
CA CYS A 327 9.54 -10.04 9.23
C CYS A 327 9.71 -8.82 10.14
N MET A 328 8.62 -8.17 10.55
CA MET A 328 8.61 -6.89 11.27
C MET A 328 7.44 -6.83 12.28
N PRO A 329 7.41 -7.71 13.32
CA PRO A 329 6.25 -7.86 14.20
C PRO A 329 5.86 -6.57 14.96
N GLU A 330 6.80 -5.66 15.17
CA GLU A 330 6.53 -4.34 15.74
C GLU A 330 5.64 -3.49 14.80
N VAL A 331 5.88 -3.57 13.49
CA VAL A 331 5.05 -2.87 12.49
C VAL A 331 3.64 -3.48 12.43
N ALA A 332 3.53 -4.81 12.51
CA ALA A 332 2.24 -5.47 12.62
C ALA A 332 1.44 -4.95 13.82
N ARG A 333 2.11 -4.78 14.96
CA ARG A 333 1.52 -4.20 16.16
C ARG A 333 1.09 -2.75 15.94
N HIS A 334 1.96 -1.87 15.39
CA HIS A 334 1.62 -0.47 15.11
C HIS A 334 0.37 -0.32 14.23
N CYS A 335 0.26 -1.12 13.17
CA CYS A 335 -0.90 -1.13 12.28
C CYS A 335 -2.20 -1.49 13.02
N LEU A 336 -2.15 -2.40 13.97
CA LEU A 336 -3.33 -2.79 14.75
C LEU A 336 -3.60 -1.82 15.92
N GLU A 337 -2.59 -1.20 16.52
CA GLU A 337 -2.74 -0.09 17.46
C GLU A 337 -3.46 1.10 16.80
N TYR A 338 -3.22 1.36 15.52
CA TYR A 338 -4.00 2.33 14.74
C TYR A 338 -5.49 2.00 14.80
N ARG A 339 -5.89 0.72 14.62
CA ARG A 339 -7.29 0.32 14.70
C ARG A 339 -7.88 0.48 16.11
N VAL A 340 -7.08 0.25 17.14
CA VAL A 340 -7.49 0.49 18.54
C VAL A 340 -7.70 1.99 18.78
N GLN A 341 -6.76 2.83 18.35
CA GLN A 341 -6.85 4.28 18.55
C GLN A 341 -7.95 4.94 17.71
N THR A 342 -8.30 4.37 16.56
CA THR A 342 -9.36 4.87 15.68
C THR A 342 -10.75 4.33 15.98
N LEU A 343 -10.92 3.57 17.05
CA LEU A 343 -12.23 3.09 17.53
C LEU A 343 -13.26 4.22 17.70
N PRO A 344 -12.94 5.42 18.24
CA PRO A 344 -13.91 6.51 18.34
C PRO A 344 -14.54 6.90 17.01
N GLY A 345 -13.75 7.02 15.94
CA GLY A 345 -14.27 7.31 14.60
C GLY A 345 -15.21 6.22 14.06
N ALA A 346 -14.93 4.95 14.36
CA ALA A 346 -15.80 3.84 13.98
C ALA A 346 -17.12 3.84 14.77
N LEU A 347 -17.11 4.23 16.06
CA LEU A 347 -18.31 4.41 16.87
C LEU A 347 -19.17 5.58 16.35
N ASP A 348 -18.54 6.70 16.01
CA ASP A 348 -19.23 7.87 15.46
C ASP A 348 -19.85 7.55 14.09
N LYS A 349 -19.15 6.80 13.23
CA LYS A 349 -19.69 6.33 11.95
C LYS A 349 -20.90 5.44 12.18
N ALA A 350 -20.81 4.42 13.04
CA ALA A 350 -21.95 3.55 13.35
C ALA A 350 -23.16 4.36 13.82
N LYS A 351 -22.95 5.28 14.76
CA LYS A 351 -23.99 6.17 15.28
C LYS A 351 -24.63 7.04 14.20
N SER A 352 -23.85 7.55 13.24
CA SER A 352 -24.35 8.39 12.13
C SER A 352 -25.30 7.62 11.20
N TYR A 353 -25.14 6.29 11.11
CA TYR A 353 -26.01 5.38 10.37
C TYR A 353 -27.16 4.79 11.24
N GLY A 354 -27.22 5.13 12.51
CA GLY A 354 -28.21 4.60 13.45
C GLY A 354 -27.88 3.20 13.98
N TYR A 355 -26.64 2.73 13.84
CA TYR A 355 -26.17 1.47 14.36
C TYR A 355 -25.50 1.63 15.74
N ALA A 356 -25.47 0.56 16.51
CA ALA A 356 -24.66 0.43 17.71
C ALA A 356 -23.26 -0.10 17.34
N GLY A 357 -22.30 0.03 18.28
CA GLY A 357 -20.96 -0.54 18.13
C GLY A 357 -20.07 0.21 17.16
N ALA A 358 -19.11 -0.49 16.52
CA ALA A 358 -18.07 0.10 15.70
C ALA A 358 -18.19 -0.30 14.22
N PHE A 359 -18.51 0.66 13.35
CA PHE A 359 -18.48 0.55 11.91
C PHE A 359 -17.21 1.19 11.38
N TYR A 360 -16.15 0.41 11.21
CA TYR A 360 -14.88 0.92 10.71
C TYR A 360 -15.01 1.48 9.28
N ALA A 361 -14.29 2.56 9.05
CA ALA A 361 -14.30 3.28 7.78
C ALA A 361 -13.77 2.41 6.62
N TRP A 362 -14.33 2.61 5.43
CA TRP A 362 -13.77 2.08 4.19
C TRP A 362 -12.43 2.75 3.88
N GLU A 363 -12.41 4.08 3.84
CA GLU A 363 -11.21 4.91 3.71
C GLU A 363 -10.90 5.56 5.06
N SER A 364 -10.19 4.83 5.95
CA SER A 364 -9.88 5.33 7.29
C SER A 364 -8.72 6.32 7.25
N VAL A 365 -8.96 7.52 7.75
CA VAL A 365 -7.96 8.59 7.90
C VAL A 365 -7.80 8.97 9.36
N GLU A 366 -7.18 10.13 9.64
CA GLU A 366 -6.92 10.60 11.00
C GLU A 366 -8.14 10.53 11.92
N GLY A 367 -7.96 10.04 13.15
CA GLY A 367 -9.03 9.85 14.11
C GLY A 367 -10.03 8.75 13.75
N GLY A 368 -9.80 7.98 12.67
CA GLY A 368 -10.70 6.94 12.19
C GLY A 368 -11.91 7.45 11.42
N LYS A 369 -11.89 8.71 11.00
CA LYS A 369 -12.91 9.27 10.11
C LYS A 369 -12.94 8.52 8.79
N ASP A 370 -14.11 8.47 8.16
CA ASP A 370 -14.27 7.89 6.82
C ASP A 370 -14.16 8.98 5.75
N ALA A 371 -13.03 9.02 5.05
CA ALA A 371 -12.79 9.94 3.95
C ALA A 371 -13.41 9.47 2.63
N CYS A 372 -14.05 8.30 2.60
CA CYS A 372 -14.73 7.81 1.40
C CYS A 372 -15.89 8.74 1.02
N THR A 373 -15.83 9.24 -0.20
CA THR A 373 -16.87 10.12 -0.73
C THR A 373 -18.05 9.30 -1.25
N ASP A 374 -19.18 9.98 -1.48
CA ASP A 374 -20.36 9.37 -2.11
C ASP A 374 -20.17 9.11 -3.60
N TYR A 375 -19.16 9.70 -4.21
CA TYR A 375 -18.91 9.69 -5.65
C TYR A 375 -17.43 9.36 -5.91
N ASN A 376 -17.10 8.07 -5.98
CA ASN A 376 -15.72 7.62 -6.15
C ASN A 376 -15.32 7.29 -7.59
N VAL A 377 -16.25 7.41 -8.52
CA VAL A 377 -16.05 7.13 -9.95
C VAL A 377 -16.65 8.25 -10.77
N THR A 378 -15.99 8.60 -11.87
CA THR A 378 -16.53 9.56 -12.86
C THR A 378 -16.85 8.82 -14.15
N ASP A 379 -18.06 8.98 -14.65
CA ASP A 379 -18.52 8.39 -15.91
C ASP A 379 -17.70 8.92 -17.09
N VAL A 380 -17.18 8.01 -17.90
CA VAL A 380 -16.27 8.35 -19.01
C VAL A 380 -16.95 9.07 -20.17
N PHE A 381 -18.28 8.92 -20.32
CA PHE A 381 -19.03 9.49 -21.45
C PHE A 381 -19.57 10.87 -21.12
N THR A 382 -20.03 11.06 -19.89
CA THR A 382 -20.71 12.29 -19.48
C THR A 382 -19.83 13.22 -18.63
N GLY A 383 -18.73 12.70 -18.07
CA GLY A 383 -17.89 13.41 -17.12
C GLY A 383 -18.58 13.69 -15.77
N ARG A 384 -19.71 13.05 -15.49
CA ARG A 384 -20.44 13.23 -14.24
C ARG A 384 -19.97 12.27 -13.16
N PRO A 385 -19.88 12.72 -11.89
CA PRO A 385 -19.64 11.83 -10.78
C PRO A 385 -20.74 10.76 -10.66
N MET A 386 -20.33 9.51 -10.45
CA MET A 386 -21.23 8.38 -10.23
C MET A 386 -21.32 8.09 -8.74
N ARG A 387 -22.58 7.96 -8.22
CA ARG A 387 -22.80 7.52 -6.84
C ARG A 387 -22.27 6.10 -6.68
N THR A 388 -21.51 5.87 -5.62
CA THR A 388 -21.03 4.56 -5.20
C THR A 388 -21.38 4.33 -3.73
N PHE A 389 -21.46 3.07 -3.30
CA PHE A 389 -21.92 2.72 -1.95
C PHE A 389 -20.85 2.04 -1.10
N PHE A 390 -19.58 2.20 -1.47
CA PHE A 390 -18.45 1.61 -0.72
C PHE A 390 -18.46 2.03 0.75
N ARG A 391 -18.65 3.33 1.02
CA ARG A 391 -18.74 3.89 2.37
C ARG A 391 -19.87 3.28 3.19
N ASP A 392 -21.00 3.00 2.55
CA ASP A 392 -22.25 2.68 3.22
C ASP A 392 -22.38 1.17 3.48
N THR A 393 -21.95 0.33 2.52
CA THR A 393 -22.32 -1.09 2.46
C THR A 393 -21.16 -2.07 2.60
N GLN A 394 -19.90 -1.61 2.61
CA GLN A 394 -18.72 -2.45 2.85
C GLN A 394 -18.52 -2.73 4.34
N VAL A 395 -19.49 -3.41 4.95
CA VAL A 395 -19.54 -3.66 6.41
C VAL A 395 -18.51 -4.70 6.87
N HIS A 396 -17.94 -5.48 5.96
CA HIS A 396 -16.91 -6.48 6.25
C HIS A 396 -15.60 -5.90 6.78
N ILE A 397 -15.39 -4.57 6.65
CA ILE A 397 -14.19 -3.90 7.16
C ILE A 397 -14.07 -4.05 8.68
N SER A 398 -15.18 -3.93 9.43
CA SER A 398 -15.17 -4.15 10.87
C SER A 398 -14.72 -5.57 11.25
N ALA A 399 -15.09 -6.58 10.45
CA ALA A 399 -14.63 -7.95 10.68
C ALA A 399 -13.16 -8.15 10.24
N ALA A 400 -12.67 -7.44 9.23
CA ALA A 400 -11.25 -7.48 8.85
C ALA A 400 -10.36 -6.98 9.99
N VAL A 401 -10.76 -5.91 10.69
CA VAL A 401 -10.06 -5.42 11.89
C VAL A 401 -10.00 -6.50 12.97
N VAL A 402 -11.12 -7.16 13.26
CA VAL A 402 -11.19 -8.27 14.23
C VAL A 402 -10.31 -9.44 13.80
N TYR A 403 -10.33 -9.78 12.51
CA TYR A 403 -9.47 -10.82 11.93
C TYR A 403 -7.98 -10.51 12.16
N GLY A 404 -7.56 -9.26 11.91
CA GLY A 404 -6.19 -8.81 12.15
C GLY A 404 -5.76 -8.97 13.61
N LEU A 405 -6.59 -8.50 14.56
CA LEU A 405 -6.34 -8.64 16.00
C LEU A 405 -6.24 -10.12 16.43
N ARG A 406 -7.15 -10.95 15.95
CA ARG A 406 -7.14 -12.40 16.20
C ARG A 406 -5.88 -13.04 15.65
N LYS A 407 -5.52 -12.74 14.40
CA LYS A 407 -4.35 -13.29 13.73
C LYS A 407 -3.05 -12.90 14.41
N TYR A 408 -2.92 -11.62 14.80
CA TYR A 408 -1.77 -11.13 15.56
C TYR A 408 -1.57 -11.93 16.85
N THR A 409 -2.62 -12.04 17.66
CA THR A 409 -2.56 -12.74 18.94
C THR A 409 -2.23 -14.24 18.76
N GLN A 410 -2.83 -14.88 17.76
CA GLN A 410 -2.55 -16.30 17.47
C GLN A 410 -1.13 -16.53 16.95
N TYR A 411 -0.64 -15.61 16.11
CA TYR A 411 0.69 -15.75 15.50
C TYR A 411 1.82 -15.46 16.49
N THR A 412 1.70 -14.37 17.24
CA THR A 412 2.76 -13.91 18.15
C THR A 412 2.69 -14.55 19.55
N GLY A 413 1.51 -14.98 19.98
CA GLY A 413 1.24 -15.34 21.36
C GLY A 413 1.14 -14.14 22.32
N ASP A 414 1.25 -12.91 21.79
CA ASP A 414 1.13 -11.66 22.56
C ASP A 414 -0.32 -11.20 22.61
N ASP A 415 -0.88 -11.14 23.82
CA ASP A 415 -2.25 -10.67 24.05
C ASP A 415 -2.33 -9.25 24.65
N LEU A 416 -1.21 -8.55 24.81
CA LEU A 416 -1.16 -7.19 25.35
C LEU A 416 -2.00 -6.21 24.54
N LEU A 417 -2.05 -6.41 23.23
CA LEU A 417 -2.88 -5.57 22.36
C LEU A 417 -4.38 -5.76 22.64
N LEU A 418 -4.83 -6.98 22.93
CA LEU A 418 -6.21 -7.21 23.38
C LEU A 418 -6.48 -6.57 24.72
N GLN A 419 -5.54 -6.68 25.67
CA GLN A 419 -5.69 -6.08 27.01
C GLN A 419 -5.69 -4.55 26.97
N SER A 420 -4.94 -3.93 26.03
CA SER A 420 -4.80 -2.47 25.92
C SER A 420 -5.83 -1.79 25.01
N GLY A 421 -6.97 -2.44 24.75
CA GLY A 421 -8.08 -1.86 23.98
C GLY A 421 -8.59 -2.73 22.83
N GLY A 422 -7.81 -3.68 22.33
CA GLY A 422 -8.23 -4.56 21.24
C GLY A 422 -9.46 -5.40 21.59
N ALA A 423 -9.59 -5.86 22.85
CA ALA A 423 -10.78 -6.56 23.30
C ALA A 423 -12.04 -5.68 23.19
N ARG A 424 -11.92 -4.38 23.49
CA ARG A 424 -13.02 -3.42 23.31
C ARG A 424 -13.38 -3.24 21.84
N VAL A 425 -12.38 -3.18 20.94
CA VAL A 425 -12.62 -3.15 19.49
C VAL A 425 -13.44 -4.35 19.05
N VAL A 426 -13.04 -5.56 19.48
CA VAL A 426 -13.76 -6.81 19.13
C VAL A 426 -15.21 -6.77 19.61
N LEU A 427 -15.46 -6.35 20.86
CA LEU A 427 -16.80 -6.21 21.44
C LEU A 427 -17.66 -5.23 20.63
N GLU A 428 -17.10 -4.05 20.30
CA GLU A 428 -17.87 -3.02 19.58
C GLU A 428 -18.15 -3.41 18.13
N CYS A 429 -17.23 -4.15 17.46
CA CYS A 429 -17.52 -4.73 16.15
C CYS A 429 -18.63 -5.79 16.21
N ALA A 430 -18.68 -6.60 17.27
CA ALA A 430 -19.78 -7.56 17.47
C ALA A 430 -21.11 -6.82 17.68
N ARG A 431 -21.14 -5.77 18.50
CA ARG A 431 -22.32 -4.91 18.70
C ARG A 431 -22.83 -4.28 17.41
N PHE A 432 -21.90 -3.87 16.55
CA PHE A 432 -22.23 -3.36 15.22
C PHE A 432 -22.96 -4.42 14.39
N TYR A 433 -22.44 -5.64 14.27
CA TYR A 433 -23.12 -6.70 13.55
C TYR A 433 -24.47 -7.06 14.17
N MET A 434 -24.58 -7.08 15.49
CA MET A 434 -25.89 -7.31 16.15
C MET A 434 -26.92 -6.25 15.82
N SER A 435 -26.50 -5.00 15.61
CA SER A 435 -27.42 -3.92 15.21
C SER A 435 -27.74 -3.92 13.71
N LEU A 436 -26.93 -4.58 12.89
CA LEU A 436 -27.08 -4.65 11.43
C LEU A 436 -27.90 -5.85 10.97
N ILE A 437 -27.75 -7.00 11.63
CA ILE A 437 -28.47 -8.22 11.25
C ILE A 437 -29.97 -8.10 11.53
N SER A 438 -30.78 -8.74 10.65
CA SER A 438 -32.24 -8.77 10.74
C SER A 438 -32.74 -10.18 11.01
N LYS A 439 -33.45 -10.41 12.10
CA LYS A 439 -34.09 -11.70 12.38
C LYS A 439 -35.31 -11.90 11.50
N ARG A 440 -35.42 -13.05 10.83
CA ARG A 440 -36.62 -13.39 10.07
C ARG A 440 -37.81 -13.66 10.99
N ILE A 441 -38.99 -13.17 10.61
CA ILE A 441 -40.21 -13.30 11.44
C ILE A 441 -40.65 -14.77 11.58
N LEU A 442 -40.46 -15.58 10.55
CA LEU A 442 -40.97 -16.96 10.50
C LEU A 442 -39.89 -18.06 10.68
N SER A 443 -38.69 -17.67 11.07
CA SER A 443 -37.59 -18.62 11.32
C SER A 443 -36.60 -18.04 12.34
N ASP A 444 -35.70 -18.87 12.84
CA ASP A 444 -34.63 -18.43 13.75
C ASP A 444 -33.38 -17.91 12.98
N THR A 445 -33.48 -17.73 11.67
CA THR A 445 -32.38 -17.25 10.83
C THR A 445 -32.25 -15.74 10.88
N TYR A 446 -31.01 -15.26 10.92
CA TYR A 446 -30.66 -13.85 10.72
C TYR A 446 -30.11 -13.63 9.31
N ASP A 447 -30.41 -12.50 8.73
CA ASP A 447 -29.94 -12.02 7.43
C ASP A 447 -29.08 -10.77 7.57
N LEU A 448 -28.06 -10.65 6.75
CA LEU A 448 -27.37 -9.39 6.43
C LEU A 448 -27.95 -8.86 5.10
N LEU A 449 -28.59 -7.72 5.20
CA LEU A 449 -29.27 -7.07 4.08
C LEU A 449 -28.50 -5.84 3.64
N ASP A 450 -28.58 -5.52 2.37
CA ASP A 450 -28.04 -4.28 1.82
C ASP A 450 -26.54 -4.10 2.07
N VAL A 451 -25.75 -5.10 1.69
CA VAL A 451 -24.30 -5.11 1.84
C VAL A 451 -23.59 -5.17 0.50
N MET A 452 -22.30 -4.90 0.51
CA MET A 452 -21.35 -5.16 -0.57
C MET A 452 -20.25 -6.04 -0.02
N GLY A 453 -19.95 -7.14 -0.69
CA GLY A 453 -18.81 -8.00 -0.37
C GLY A 453 -17.48 -7.43 -0.87
N PRO A 454 -16.41 -8.22 -0.85
CA PRO A 454 -15.15 -7.88 -1.52
C PRO A 454 -15.33 -7.56 -3.01
N ASP A 455 -16.25 -8.23 -3.70
CA ASP A 455 -16.62 -7.89 -5.07
C ASP A 455 -17.42 -6.59 -5.12
N GLU A 456 -16.83 -5.56 -5.69
CA GLU A 456 -17.40 -4.21 -5.75
C GLU A 456 -18.31 -3.98 -6.96
N TYR A 457 -18.51 -4.96 -7.85
CA TYR A 457 -19.42 -4.80 -8.99
C TYR A 457 -20.87 -5.01 -8.61
N HIS A 458 -21.13 -5.75 -7.52
CA HIS A 458 -22.48 -6.07 -7.06
C HIS A 458 -22.78 -5.34 -5.76
N GLU A 459 -23.42 -4.19 -5.88
CA GLU A 459 -23.88 -3.34 -4.78
C GLU A 459 -25.25 -3.82 -4.25
N HIS A 460 -25.58 -3.48 -2.99
CA HIS A 460 -26.89 -3.73 -2.38
C HIS A 460 -27.35 -5.20 -2.41
N VAL A 461 -26.43 -6.13 -2.20
CA VAL A 461 -26.71 -7.56 -2.17
C VAL A 461 -27.19 -8.03 -0.78
N LYS A 462 -27.74 -9.24 -0.72
CA LYS A 462 -28.21 -9.85 0.53
C LYS A 462 -27.40 -11.10 0.81
N ASN A 463 -27.01 -11.27 2.07
CA ASN A 463 -26.33 -12.45 2.54
C ASN A 463 -25.09 -12.81 1.70
N ASN A 464 -24.20 -11.83 1.47
CA ASN A 464 -22.92 -12.11 0.83
C ASN A 464 -22.16 -13.14 1.65
N ALA A 465 -21.69 -14.20 1.01
CA ALA A 465 -21.06 -15.36 1.65
C ALA A 465 -19.85 -14.96 2.51
N TYR A 466 -18.94 -14.13 1.96
CA TYR A 466 -17.77 -13.64 2.68
C TYR A 466 -18.16 -12.80 3.89
N THR A 467 -19.03 -11.80 3.70
CA THR A 467 -19.45 -10.88 4.74
C THR A 467 -20.14 -11.60 5.90
N ASN A 468 -21.04 -12.55 5.59
CA ASN A 468 -21.75 -13.31 6.62
C ASN A 468 -20.80 -14.19 7.46
N GLU A 469 -19.84 -14.86 6.85
CA GLU A 469 -18.90 -15.70 7.59
C GLU A 469 -17.88 -14.88 8.39
N MET A 470 -17.47 -13.73 7.89
CA MET A 470 -16.62 -12.81 8.64
C MET A 470 -17.36 -12.19 9.83
N ALA A 471 -18.64 -11.86 9.68
CA ALA A 471 -19.50 -11.44 10.80
C ALA A 471 -19.67 -12.57 11.84
N ARG A 472 -19.90 -13.81 11.38
CA ARG A 472 -19.97 -15.00 12.25
C ARG A 472 -18.68 -15.20 13.05
N MET A 473 -17.53 -15.10 12.40
CA MET A 473 -16.22 -15.15 13.04
C MET A 473 -16.08 -14.08 14.11
N THR A 474 -16.49 -12.84 13.80
CA THR A 474 -16.44 -11.71 14.74
C THR A 474 -17.29 -11.96 15.98
N LEU A 475 -18.54 -12.42 15.81
CA LEU A 475 -19.46 -12.71 16.92
C LEU A 475 -18.93 -13.84 17.83
N ASN A 476 -18.42 -14.92 17.24
CA ASN A 476 -17.82 -16.02 17.99
C ASN A 476 -16.56 -15.56 18.76
N TYR A 477 -15.67 -14.84 18.10
CA TYR A 477 -14.44 -14.38 18.72
C TYR A 477 -14.72 -13.34 19.84
N ALA A 478 -15.76 -12.53 19.70
CA ALA A 478 -16.20 -11.61 20.76
C ALA A 478 -16.59 -12.35 22.05
N VAL A 479 -17.27 -13.49 21.94
CA VAL A 479 -17.60 -14.31 23.12
C VAL A 479 -16.32 -14.76 23.85
N GLU A 480 -15.34 -15.32 23.11
CA GLU A 480 -14.07 -15.78 23.66
C GLU A 480 -13.27 -14.63 24.32
N VAL A 481 -13.16 -13.50 23.62
CA VAL A 481 -12.37 -12.34 24.06
C VAL A 481 -13.00 -11.65 25.26
N CYS A 482 -14.33 -11.45 25.25
CA CYS A 482 -15.02 -10.81 26.38
C CYS A 482 -14.96 -11.66 27.64
N GLN A 483 -15.17 -12.97 27.55
CA GLN A 483 -15.04 -13.86 28.72
C GLN A 483 -13.64 -13.78 29.37
N LYS A 484 -12.60 -13.55 28.58
CA LYS A 484 -11.22 -13.52 29.09
C LYS A 484 -10.77 -12.12 29.52
N TYR A 485 -11.10 -11.08 28.76
CA TYR A 485 -10.50 -9.75 28.92
C TYR A 485 -11.50 -8.67 29.37
N LEU A 486 -12.80 -8.89 29.24
CA LEU A 486 -13.88 -7.98 29.61
C LEU A 486 -14.95 -8.69 30.44
N PRO A 487 -14.59 -9.25 31.61
CA PRO A 487 -15.50 -10.09 32.41
C PRO A 487 -16.73 -9.35 32.92
N GLU A 488 -16.77 -8.01 32.83
CA GLU A 488 -17.94 -7.18 33.15
C GLU A 488 -19.00 -7.16 32.05
N THR A 489 -18.72 -7.75 30.86
CA THR A 489 -19.69 -7.82 29.76
C THR A 489 -20.88 -8.69 30.16
N ASP A 490 -22.10 -8.21 29.88
CA ASP A 490 -23.33 -8.93 30.23
C ASP A 490 -23.37 -10.31 29.56
N GLU A 491 -23.55 -11.35 30.36
CA GLU A 491 -23.65 -12.74 29.88
C GLU A 491 -24.80 -12.92 28.88
N ALA A 492 -25.94 -12.21 29.08
CA ALA A 492 -27.06 -12.24 28.14
C ALA A 492 -26.65 -11.66 26.76
N GLU A 493 -25.81 -10.62 26.72
CA GLU A 493 -25.28 -10.07 25.49
C GLU A 493 -24.40 -11.11 24.77
N LEU A 494 -23.51 -11.78 25.49
CA LEU A 494 -22.64 -12.83 24.91
C LEU A 494 -23.45 -14.04 24.40
N MET A 495 -24.52 -14.40 25.09
CA MET A 495 -25.44 -15.43 24.62
C MET A 495 -26.15 -15.03 23.33
N HIS A 496 -26.51 -13.76 23.17
CA HIS A 496 -27.09 -13.23 21.93
C HIS A 496 -26.08 -13.24 20.78
N PHE A 497 -24.80 -12.94 21.03
CA PHE A 497 -23.75 -13.07 20.01
C PHE A 497 -23.61 -14.55 19.53
N ALA A 498 -23.58 -15.48 20.47
CA ALA A 498 -23.50 -16.91 20.14
C ALA A 498 -24.72 -17.40 19.36
N ASP A 499 -25.93 -16.98 19.73
CA ASP A 499 -27.18 -17.30 19.04
C ASP A 499 -27.17 -16.72 17.62
N ALA A 500 -26.82 -15.45 17.48
CA ALA A 500 -26.72 -14.79 16.17
C ALA A 500 -25.67 -15.47 15.29
N ALA A 501 -24.48 -15.78 15.80
CA ALA A 501 -23.45 -16.49 15.07
C ALA A 501 -23.92 -17.85 14.56
N LYS A 502 -24.69 -18.58 15.38
CA LYS A 502 -25.23 -19.89 15.01
C LYS A 502 -26.30 -19.82 13.92
N HIS A 503 -27.14 -18.79 13.95
CA HIS A 503 -28.33 -18.68 13.11
C HIS A 503 -28.21 -17.66 11.97
N LEU A 504 -27.06 -16.95 11.85
CA LEU A 504 -26.78 -16.09 10.69
C LEU A 504 -26.79 -16.92 9.41
N LYS A 505 -27.44 -16.42 8.37
CA LYS A 505 -27.54 -17.12 7.09
C LYS A 505 -26.16 -17.57 6.61
N HIS A 506 -26.05 -18.85 6.31
CA HIS A 506 -24.86 -19.48 5.73
C HIS A 506 -25.12 -19.83 4.27
N GLN A 507 -24.23 -19.41 3.36
CA GLN A 507 -24.25 -19.85 1.98
C GLN A 507 -23.51 -21.20 1.88
N ALA A 508 -24.25 -22.28 2.20
CA ALA A 508 -23.67 -23.63 2.16
C ALA A 508 -23.31 -24.05 0.73
N PRO A 509 -22.24 -24.83 0.56
CA PRO A 509 -21.98 -25.45 -0.74
C PRO A 509 -23.17 -26.29 -1.22
N ASP A 510 -23.55 -26.12 -2.50
CA ASP A 510 -24.59 -26.94 -3.11
C ASP A 510 -24.19 -28.43 -3.08
N PRO A 511 -25.05 -29.35 -2.60
CA PRO A 511 -24.67 -30.74 -2.41
C PRO A 511 -24.31 -31.50 -3.69
N LYS A 512 -24.71 -30.98 -4.86
CA LYS A 512 -24.45 -31.63 -6.16
C LYS A 512 -23.23 -31.05 -6.86
N THR A 513 -23.04 -29.75 -6.76
CA THR A 513 -22.01 -29.04 -7.50
C THR A 513 -20.83 -28.61 -6.64
N GLY A 514 -20.99 -28.52 -5.33
CA GLY A 514 -20.01 -27.96 -4.41
C GLY A 514 -19.91 -26.41 -4.48
N LEU A 515 -20.71 -25.76 -5.32
CA LEU A 515 -20.63 -24.31 -5.51
C LEU A 515 -21.28 -23.57 -4.34
N ILE A 516 -20.64 -22.48 -3.92
CA ILE A 516 -21.15 -21.52 -2.96
C ILE A 516 -21.71 -20.34 -3.72
N GLU A 517 -22.96 -19.98 -3.48
CA GLU A 517 -23.58 -18.80 -4.03
C GLU A 517 -22.96 -17.54 -3.37
N GLN A 518 -22.44 -16.60 -4.17
CA GLN A 518 -21.75 -15.42 -3.62
C GLN A 518 -22.67 -14.56 -2.73
N PHE A 519 -23.94 -14.44 -3.14
CA PHE A 519 -25.01 -13.78 -2.40
C PHE A 519 -26.36 -14.30 -2.87
N ASP A 520 -27.41 -14.05 -2.12
CA ASP A 520 -28.77 -14.51 -2.46
C ASP A 520 -29.19 -14.08 -3.87
N GLY A 521 -29.27 -15.01 -4.82
CA GLY A 521 -29.69 -14.77 -6.19
C GLY A 521 -28.56 -14.60 -7.22
N TYR A 522 -27.31 -14.70 -6.83
CA TYR A 522 -26.16 -14.58 -7.74
C TYR A 522 -26.24 -15.53 -8.95
N PHE A 523 -26.62 -16.78 -8.75
CA PHE A 523 -26.75 -17.76 -9.84
C PHE A 523 -27.93 -17.47 -10.80
N LYS A 524 -28.77 -16.47 -10.52
CA LYS A 524 -29.83 -16.01 -11.44
C LYS A 524 -29.35 -14.94 -12.40
N LEU A 525 -28.18 -14.35 -12.16
CA LEU A 525 -27.57 -13.36 -13.04
C LEU A 525 -27.08 -14.00 -14.34
N GLU A 526 -26.83 -13.20 -15.35
CA GLU A 526 -26.31 -13.67 -16.64
C GLU A 526 -24.98 -14.43 -16.46
N ASN A 527 -24.95 -15.69 -16.86
CA ASN A 527 -23.77 -16.55 -16.74
C ASN A 527 -22.86 -16.37 -17.95
N VAL A 528 -21.92 -15.45 -17.85
CA VAL A 528 -20.93 -15.11 -18.89
C VAL A 528 -19.53 -15.03 -18.27
N LEU A 529 -18.50 -15.03 -19.11
CA LEU A 529 -17.10 -14.95 -18.69
C LEU A 529 -16.57 -13.52 -18.77
N ALA A 530 -15.53 -13.22 -17.99
CA ALA A 530 -14.93 -11.88 -17.92
C ALA A 530 -14.46 -11.34 -19.29
N PRO A 531 -13.86 -12.12 -20.22
CA PRO A 531 -13.51 -11.63 -21.55
C PRO A 531 -14.72 -11.20 -22.38
N GLU A 532 -15.86 -11.87 -22.21
CA GLU A 532 -17.10 -11.53 -22.92
C GLU A 532 -17.66 -10.18 -22.43
N VAL A 533 -17.72 -9.98 -21.11
CA VAL A 533 -18.14 -8.69 -20.53
C VAL A 533 -17.18 -7.58 -20.94
N ARG A 534 -15.87 -7.85 -20.97
CA ARG A 534 -14.86 -6.88 -21.45
C ARG A 534 -15.12 -6.45 -22.89
N SER A 535 -15.59 -7.35 -23.76
CA SER A 535 -15.89 -7.02 -25.16
C SER A 535 -17.11 -6.09 -25.34
N ARG A 536 -17.90 -5.87 -24.29
CA ARG A 536 -19.05 -4.96 -24.27
C ARG A 536 -18.66 -3.51 -23.97
N LEU A 537 -17.43 -3.27 -23.52
CA LEU A 537 -16.95 -1.91 -23.21
C LEU A 537 -16.86 -1.08 -24.49
N ILE A 538 -17.31 0.16 -24.42
CA ILE A 538 -17.14 1.18 -25.46
C ILE A 538 -15.84 1.96 -25.20
N ASP A 539 -15.56 2.30 -23.96
CA ASP A 539 -14.28 2.89 -23.51
C ASP A 539 -13.61 1.92 -22.51
N PRO A 540 -12.33 1.57 -22.68
CA PRO A 540 -11.64 0.65 -21.78
C PRO A 540 -11.53 1.15 -20.33
N ARG A 541 -11.78 2.44 -20.07
CA ARG A 541 -11.76 3.04 -18.74
C ARG A 541 -13.11 2.97 -18.03
N GLU A 542 -14.18 2.50 -18.69
CA GLU A 542 -15.50 2.35 -18.06
C GLU A 542 -15.38 1.59 -16.74
N TYR A 543 -16.13 2.03 -15.74
CA TYR A 543 -16.36 1.27 -14.52
C TYR A 543 -17.39 0.18 -14.78
N TRP A 544 -17.05 -1.09 -14.49
CA TRP A 544 -17.91 -2.23 -14.82
C TRP A 544 -19.04 -2.47 -13.81
N GLY A 545 -18.91 -1.92 -12.59
CA GLY A 545 -19.87 -2.07 -11.50
C GLY A 545 -20.87 -0.93 -11.39
N GLY A 546 -21.60 -0.92 -10.28
CA GLY A 546 -22.68 0.03 -10.01
C GLY A 546 -23.93 -0.23 -10.84
N ALA A 547 -24.94 0.63 -10.71
CA ALA A 547 -26.30 0.41 -11.26
C ALA A 547 -26.35 0.20 -12.79
N TYR A 548 -25.38 0.74 -13.53
CA TYR A 548 -25.37 0.72 -15.00
C TYR A 548 -24.10 0.09 -15.58
N GLY A 549 -23.25 -0.48 -14.75
CA GLY A 549 -22.03 -1.13 -15.19
C GLY A 549 -22.29 -2.41 -15.99
N VAL A 550 -21.42 -2.72 -16.96
CA VAL A 550 -21.56 -3.89 -17.85
C VAL A 550 -21.54 -5.22 -17.10
N ALA A 551 -20.98 -5.27 -15.88
CA ALA A 551 -20.92 -6.47 -15.04
C ALA A 551 -22.10 -6.59 -14.07
N ALA A 552 -22.82 -5.51 -13.76
CA ALA A 552 -23.80 -5.45 -12.66
C ALA A 552 -24.93 -6.50 -12.70
N GLN A 553 -25.29 -6.98 -13.88
CA GLN A 553 -26.33 -8.00 -14.07
C GLN A 553 -25.75 -9.35 -14.53
N THR A 554 -24.45 -9.53 -14.39
CA THR A 554 -23.73 -10.74 -14.80
C THR A 554 -23.09 -11.43 -13.60
N GLN A 555 -22.62 -12.66 -13.78
CA GLN A 555 -21.80 -13.36 -12.76
C GLN A 555 -20.32 -13.00 -12.83
N VAL A 556 -19.95 -11.91 -13.52
CA VAL A 556 -18.57 -11.43 -13.58
C VAL A 556 -18.31 -10.51 -12.40
N ILE A 557 -17.25 -10.78 -11.67
CA ILE A 557 -16.84 -10.09 -10.46
C ILE A 557 -15.52 -9.34 -10.65
N LYS A 558 -15.30 -8.25 -9.90
CA LYS A 558 -14.08 -7.45 -9.95
C LYS A 558 -12.88 -8.20 -9.40
N GLN A 559 -13.07 -8.87 -8.26
CA GLN A 559 -12.01 -9.49 -7.46
C GLN A 559 -12.54 -10.67 -6.64
N ALA A 560 -11.61 -11.42 -6.01
CA ALA A 560 -11.92 -12.57 -5.17
C ALA A 560 -12.91 -12.20 -4.04
N ASP A 561 -14.03 -12.92 -3.96
CA ASP A 561 -15.05 -12.83 -2.91
C ASP A 561 -15.22 -14.19 -2.25
N VAL A 562 -15.96 -15.13 -2.83
CA VAL A 562 -16.04 -16.51 -2.33
C VAL A 562 -14.65 -17.15 -2.22
N ILE A 563 -13.75 -16.89 -3.15
CA ILE A 563 -12.39 -17.42 -3.11
C ILE A 563 -11.59 -16.87 -1.92
N ALA A 564 -11.78 -15.59 -1.58
CA ALA A 564 -11.18 -15.02 -0.37
C ALA A 564 -11.75 -15.68 0.90
N LEU A 565 -13.06 -15.90 0.97
CA LEU A 565 -13.70 -16.64 2.07
C LEU A 565 -13.07 -18.03 2.26
N LEU A 566 -12.97 -18.81 1.18
CA LEU A 566 -12.47 -20.19 1.21
C LEU A 566 -11.06 -20.28 1.78
N TYR A 567 -10.21 -19.31 1.44
CA TYR A 567 -8.84 -19.26 1.94
C TYR A 567 -8.76 -18.70 3.38
N MET A 568 -9.34 -17.52 3.64
CA MET A 568 -9.14 -16.78 4.89
C MET A 568 -9.65 -17.51 6.14
N LEU A 569 -10.75 -18.23 6.02
CA LEU A 569 -11.31 -18.96 7.16
C LEU A 569 -10.88 -20.43 7.22
N GLY A 570 -10.35 -21.00 6.10
CA GLY A 570 -9.73 -22.33 6.09
C GLY A 570 -10.65 -23.49 6.48
N GLN A 571 -11.98 -23.34 6.31
CA GLN A 571 -12.98 -24.27 6.84
C GLN A 571 -13.51 -25.28 5.80
N TYR A 572 -13.06 -25.17 4.54
CA TYR A 572 -13.62 -25.92 3.44
C TYR A 572 -12.67 -27.00 2.93
N PRO A 573 -13.19 -28.20 2.58
CA PRO A 573 -12.39 -29.28 2.02
C PRO A 573 -11.95 -28.96 0.58
N ALA A 574 -10.89 -29.64 0.12
CA ALA A 574 -10.23 -29.33 -1.14
C ALA A 574 -11.13 -29.46 -2.39
N ASP A 575 -12.09 -30.37 -2.38
CA ASP A 575 -13.05 -30.54 -3.46
C ASP A 575 -14.01 -29.35 -3.60
N ILE A 576 -14.46 -28.79 -2.49
CA ILE A 576 -15.26 -27.56 -2.48
C ILE A 576 -14.43 -26.37 -2.97
N ILE A 577 -13.17 -26.25 -2.51
CA ILE A 577 -12.27 -25.19 -2.98
C ILE A 577 -12.07 -25.33 -4.50
N ALA A 578 -11.85 -26.56 -5.02
CA ALA A 578 -11.65 -26.82 -6.44
C ALA A 578 -12.87 -26.45 -7.28
N ALA A 579 -14.07 -26.86 -6.86
CA ALA A 579 -15.30 -26.54 -7.58
C ALA A 579 -15.51 -25.02 -7.72
N ASN A 580 -15.30 -24.29 -6.62
CA ASN A 580 -15.46 -22.82 -6.63
C ASN A 580 -14.33 -22.12 -7.39
N TYR A 581 -13.07 -22.60 -7.27
CA TYR A 581 -11.96 -22.08 -8.06
C TYR A 581 -12.27 -22.17 -9.57
N ASP A 582 -12.64 -23.35 -10.05
CA ASP A 582 -12.92 -23.60 -11.47
C ASP A 582 -14.13 -22.79 -11.98
N TYR A 583 -15.07 -22.46 -11.08
CA TYR A 583 -16.24 -21.65 -11.42
C TYR A 583 -15.95 -20.15 -11.44
N TYR A 584 -15.32 -19.62 -10.39
CA TYR A 584 -15.15 -18.17 -10.21
C TYR A 584 -13.96 -17.61 -10.96
N GLU A 585 -12.87 -18.37 -11.17
CA GLU A 585 -11.66 -17.87 -11.83
C GLU A 585 -11.95 -17.26 -13.22
N PRO A 586 -12.63 -17.95 -14.16
CA PRO A 586 -12.89 -17.38 -15.49
C PRO A 586 -13.94 -16.24 -15.50
N ARG A 587 -14.62 -16.01 -14.37
CA ARG A 587 -15.60 -14.93 -14.15
C ARG A 587 -15.02 -13.76 -13.38
N THR A 588 -13.76 -13.82 -13.00
CA THR A 588 -13.09 -12.74 -12.27
C THR A 588 -12.27 -11.87 -13.21
N GLU A 589 -12.52 -10.55 -13.20
CA GLU A 589 -11.74 -9.59 -13.98
C GLU A 589 -10.27 -9.51 -13.51
N HIS A 590 -10.02 -9.74 -12.22
CA HIS A 590 -8.76 -9.44 -11.55
C HIS A 590 -8.33 -7.97 -11.74
N GLY A 591 -9.30 -7.05 -11.72
CA GLY A 591 -9.09 -5.61 -11.85
C GLY A 591 -8.58 -4.92 -10.59
N SER A 592 -8.26 -5.69 -9.56
CA SER A 592 -7.75 -5.21 -8.28
C SER A 592 -6.49 -5.97 -7.87
N SER A 593 -5.60 -5.29 -7.17
CA SER A 593 -4.39 -5.86 -6.56
C SER A 593 -4.67 -6.93 -5.48
N LEU A 594 -5.92 -7.01 -5.00
CA LEU A 594 -6.36 -7.93 -3.94
C LEU A 594 -6.75 -9.32 -4.46
N SER A 595 -6.85 -9.52 -5.77
CA SER A 595 -7.53 -10.68 -6.35
C SER A 595 -6.61 -11.86 -6.64
N ALA A 596 -5.56 -11.66 -7.43
CA ALA A 596 -4.76 -12.75 -7.99
C ALA A 596 -4.12 -13.63 -6.91
N CYS A 597 -3.63 -13.05 -5.81
CA CYS A 597 -3.05 -13.80 -4.70
C CYS A 597 -4.03 -14.76 -4.04
N MET A 598 -5.31 -14.40 -3.87
CA MET A 598 -6.32 -15.28 -3.27
C MET A 598 -6.59 -16.52 -4.14
N TYR A 599 -6.66 -16.32 -5.45
CA TYR A 599 -6.77 -17.43 -6.40
C TYR A 599 -5.52 -18.31 -6.40
N ALA A 600 -4.32 -17.73 -6.35
CA ALA A 600 -3.06 -18.46 -6.26
C ALA A 600 -3.00 -19.34 -4.99
N LEU A 601 -3.42 -18.79 -3.85
CA LEU A 601 -3.49 -19.51 -2.57
C LEU A 601 -4.47 -20.71 -2.65
N CYS A 602 -5.66 -20.51 -3.21
CA CYS A 602 -6.64 -21.59 -3.43
C CYS A 602 -6.12 -22.63 -4.42
N ALA A 603 -5.46 -22.21 -5.51
CA ALA A 603 -4.83 -23.14 -6.46
C ALA A 603 -3.76 -24.02 -5.79
N CYS A 604 -2.92 -23.44 -4.94
CA CYS A 604 -1.97 -24.22 -4.12
C CYS A 604 -2.71 -25.18 -3.17
N ALA A 605 -3.77 -24.73 -2.49
CA ALA A 605 -4.53 -25.55 -1.56
C ALA A 605 -5.12 -26.82 -2.23
N ILE A 606 -5.51 -26.71 -3.50
CA ILE A 606 -6.04 -27.84 -4.28
C ILE A 606 -4.97 -28.59 -5.10
N GLY A 607 -3.68 -28.35 -4.82
CA GLY A 607 -2.58 -29.08 -5.47
C GLY A 607 -2.29 -28.68 -6.91
N ARG A 608 -2.58 -27.44 -7.30
CA ARG A 608 -2.37 -26.89 -8.66
C ARG A 608 -1.33 -25.76 -8.68
N PRO A 609 -0.06 -25.99 -8.27
CA PRO A 609 0.96 -24.91 -8.23
C PRO A 609 1.24 -24.29 -9.61
N ALA A 610 1.09 -25.04 -10.69
CA ALA A 610 1.23 -24.53 -12.05
C ALA A 610 0.16 -23.48 -12.41
N ALA A 611 -1.06 -23.58 -11.88
CA ALA A 611 -2.09 -22.56 -12.03
C ALA A 611 -1.87 -21.36 -11.08
N ALA A 612 -1.27 -21.61 -9.91
CA ALA A 612 -0.94 -20.56 -8.95
C ALA A 612 0.19 -19.65 -9.41
N TYR A 613 1.18 -20.16 -10.11
CA TYR A 613 2.40 -19.45 -10.48
C TYR A 613 2.16 -18.16 -11.31
N PRO A 614 1.38 -18.15 -12.40
CA PRO A 614 1.11 -16.90 -13.14
C PRO A 614 0.32 -15.89 -12.30
N LEU A 615 -0.54 -16.32 -11.38
CA LEU A 615 -1.28 -15.44 -10.48
C LEU A 615 -0.38 -14.86 -9.38
N PHE A 616 0.59 -15.65 -8.91
CA PHE A 616 1.66 -15.18 -8.02
C PHE A 616 2.49 -14.10 -8.70
N LEU A 617 2.96 -14.32 -9.93
CA LEU A 617 3.71 -13.32 -10.68
C LEU A 617 2.89 -12.06 -10.94
N LYS A 618 1.58 -12.21 -11.26
CA LYS A 618 0.69 -11.05 -11.43
C LYS A 618 0.64 -10.17 -10.17
N SER A 619 0.71 -10.77 -8.98
CA SER A 619 0.80 -10.01 -7.72
C SER A 619 2.20 -9.48 -7.47
N ALA A 620 3.25 -10.30 -7.60
CA ALA A 620 4.63 -9.93 -7.28
C ALA A 620 5.22 -8.88 -8.24
N GLU A 621 4.77 -8.86 -9.50
CA GLU A 621 5.24 -7.96 -10.55
C GLU A 621 4.32 -6.75 -10.76
N ALA A 622 3.32 -6.51 -9.93
CA ALA A 622 2.33 -5.44 -10.11
C ALA A 622 2.99 -4.06 -10.34
N ASP A 623 4.06 -3.77 -9.61
CA ASP A 623 4.81 -2.51 -9.70
C ASP A 623 6.09 -2.60 -10.56
N ILE A 624 6.42 -3.79 -11.09
CA ILE A 624 7.53 -4.02 -12.01
C ILE A 624 7.08 -3.87 -13.47
N VAL A 625 6.03 -4.60 -13.83
CA VAL A 625 5.53 -4.64 -15.21
C VAL A 625 4.67 -3.41 -15.49
N GLY A 626 4.08 -2.83 -14.46
CA GLY A 626 3.04 -1.83 -14.61
C GLY A 626 1.74 -2.46 -15.14
N GLY A 627 0.82 -1.65 -15.59
CA GLY A 627 -0.43 -2.16 -16.19
C GLY A 627 -1.49 -2.56 -15.18
N GLY A 628 -1.29 -2.28 -13.89
CA GLY A 628 -2.39 -2.20 -12.93
C GLY A 628 -3.40 -1.15 -13.41
N LYS A 629 -4.65 -1.29 -13.01
CA LYS A 629 -5.69 -0.33 -13.37
C LYS A 629 -5.34 1.04 -12.79
N GLN A 630 -5.00 1.99 -13.66
CA GLN A 630 -4.59 3.35 -13.27
C GLN A 630 -5.78 4.31 -13.13
N TRP A 631 -6.94 3.93 -13.68
CA TRP A 631 -8.12 4.76 -13.72
C TRP A 631 -9.37 3.99 -13.37
N ALA A 632 -10.25 4.61 -12.59
CA ALA A 632 -11.63 4.20 -12.39
C ALA A 632 -12.53 5.29 -12.99
N GLY A 633 -13.07 5.04 -14.18
CA GLY A 633 -13.61 6.11 -14.99
C GLY A 633 -12.55 7.16 -15.30
N LEU A 634 -12.81 8.43 -14.99
CA LEU A 634 -11.84 9.54 -15.14
C LEU A 634 -11.06 9.85 -13.87
N VAL A 635 -11.18 9.04 -12.81
CA VAL A 635 -10.45 9.23 -11.56
C VAL A 635 -9.13 8.45 -11.60
N TYR A 636 -8.01 9.13 -11.37
CA TYR A 636 -6.70 8.48 -11.25
C TYR A 636 -6.60 7.69 -9.94
N ILE A 637 -6.34 6.39 -10.05
CA ILE A 637 -6.19 5.46 -8.92
C ILE A 637 -4.81 4.79 -8.90
N GLY A 638 -3.85 5.32 -9.66
CA GLY A 638 -2.48 4.82 -9.73
C GLY A 638 -1.73 4.95 -8.41
N GLY A 639 -0.53 4.43 -8.38
CA GLY A 639 0.35 4.32 -7.20
C GLY A 639 0.92 2.92 -7.07
N THR A 640 1.72 2.66 -6.05
CA THR A 640 2.21 1.31 -5.72
C THR A 640 1.08 0.41 -5.22
N HIS A 641 1.31 -0.92 -5.21
CA HIS A 641 0.32 -1.92 -4.85
C HIS A 641 0.75 -2.77 -3.63
N PRO A 642 0.81 -2.19 -2.41
CA PRO A 642 1.27 -2.90 -1.21
C PRO A 642 0.48 -4.18 -0.90
N ALA A 643 -0.82 -4.18 -1.17
CA ALA A 643 -1.66 -5.37 -0.99
C ALA A 643 -1.28 -6.52 -1.95
N ALA A 644 -0.91 -6.21 -3.21
CA ALA A 644 -0.38 -7.21 -4.13
C ALA A 644 0.98 -7.73 -3.66
N ALA A 645 1.84 -6.86 -3.16
CA ALA A 645 3.15 -7.21 -2.61
C ALA A 645 3.01 -8.15 -1.40
N GLY A 646 2.14 -7.82 -0.44
CA GLY A 646 1.83 -8.67 0.71
C GLY A 646 1.17 -9.99 0.29
N GLY A 647 0.25 -9.93 -0.68
CA GLY A 647 -0.40 -11.10 -1.26
C GLY A 647 0.58 -12.05 -1.93
N ALA A 648 1.59 -11.54 -2.64
CA ALA A 648 2.65 -12.37 -3.22
C ALA A 648 3.46 -13.09 -2.14
N TYR A 649 3.79 -12.40 -1.04
CA TYR A 649 4.43 -13.02 0.11
C TYR A 649 3.57 -14.12 0.75
N MET A 650 2.25 -13.89 0.88
CA MET A 650 1.32 -14.91 1.37
C MET A 650 1.30 -16.15 0.47
N VAL A 651 1.28 -15.96 -0.86
CA VAL A 651 1.32 -17.07 -1.81
C VAL A 651 2.61 -17.88 -1.68
N LEU A 652 3.75 -17.19 -1.55
CA LEU A 652 5.02 -17.85 -1.30
C LEU A 652 4.96 -18.68 0.00
N LEU A 653 4.56 -18.03 1.10
CA LEU A 653 4.66 -18.59 2.45
C LEU A 653 3.64 -19.71 2.68
N TYR A 654 2.37 -19.45 2.41
CA TYR A 654 1.28 -20.39 2.71
C TYR A 654 0.87 -21.25 1.51
N GLY A 655 1.11 -20.76 0.29
CA GLY A 655 0.80 -21.47 -0.94
C GLY A 655 1.90 -22.46 -1.34
N PHE A 656 3.04 -21.93 -1.78
CA PHE A 656 4.13 -22.78 -2.32
C PHE A 656 4.92 -23.50 -1.24
N LEU A 657 5.25 -22.84 -0.13
CA LEU A 657 5.91 -23.47 1.01
C LEU A 657 4.92 -24.27 1.88
N GLY A 658 3.64 -23.96 1.82
CA GLY A 658 2.61 -24.61 2.61
C GLY A 658 2.84 -24.50 4.11
N LEU A 659 3.34 -23.35 4.59
CA LEU A 659 3.62 -23.14 6.00
C LEU A 659 2.37 -23.34 6.86
N ARG A 660 2.53 -24.11 7.92
CA ARG A 660 1.56 -24.30 9.01
C ARG A 660 2.28 -24.23 10.35
N PHE A 661 1.51 -24.00 11.41
CA PHE A 661 2.00 -24.01 12.78
C PHE A 661 1.40 -25.20 13.50
N GLU A 662 2.17 -26.25 13.63
CA GLU A 662 1.75 -27.54 14.17
C GLU A 662 2.69 -27.95 15.31
N ASP A 663 2.17 -28.51 16.39
CA ASP A 663 2.94 -28.96 17.54
C ASP A 663 3.92 -27.92 18.10
N GLY A 664 3.54 -26.63 18.08
CA GLY A 664 4.34 -25.53 18.63
C GLY A 664 5.55 -25.14 17.78
N LYS A 665 5.56 -25.45 16.49
CA LYS A 665 6.62 -25.09 15.52
C LYS A 665 6.08 -24.84 14.13
N PRO A 666 6.78 -24.04 13.29
CA PRO A 666 6.47 -23.96 11.88
C PRO A 666 6.82 -25.27 11.16
N THR A 667 5.89 -25.77 10.36
CA THR A 667 6.05 -26.97 9.49
C THR A 667 5.77 -26.58 8.06
N LEU A 668 6.40 -27.28 7.09
CA LEU A 668 6.25 -27.01 5.68
C LEU A 668 5.58 -28.19 4.96
N HIS A 669 4.64 -27.87 4.07
CA HIS A 669 3.98 -28.79 3.16
C HIS A 669 4.15 -28.29 1.73
N PRO A 670 5.38 -28.35 1.16
CA PRO A 670 5.74 -27.64 -0.04
C PRO A 670 5.02 -28.17 -1.28
N ARG A 671 4.64 -27.22 -2.15
CA ARG A 671 4.04 -27.42 -3.46
C ARG A 671 4.69 -26.44 -4.43
N LEU A 672 6.00 -26.64 -4.65
CA LEU A 672 6.80 -25.71 -5.43
C LEU A 672 6.38 -25.72 -6.91
N PRO A 673 6.41 -24.57 -7.59
CA PRO A 673 6.30 -24.50 -9.04
C PRO A 673 7.40 -25.31 -9.73
N GLU A 674 7.12 -25.77 -10.96
CA GLU A 674 8.10 -26.44 -11.79
C GLU A 674 9.37 -25.57 -11.99
N GLY A 675 10.53 -26.17 -11.83
CA GLY A 675 11.83 -25.50 -11.97
C GLY A 675 12.37 -24.88 -10.68
N TRP A 676 11.55 -24.71 -9.65
CA TRP A 676 12.03 -24.23 -8.34
C TRP A 676 12.72 -25.39 -7.60
N LYS A 677 14.04 -25.29 -7.47
CA LYS A 677 14.87 -26.33 -6.85
C LYS A 677 14.90 -26.22 -5.33
N LYS A 678 14.96 -24.98 -4.85
CA LYS A 678 15.04 -24.68 -3.43
C LYS A 678 14.48 -23.30 -3.15
N VAL A 679 13.72 -23.19 -2.06
CA VAL A 679 13.27 -21.90 -1.52
C VAL A 679 13.73 -21.79 -0.08
N GLN A 680 14.26 -20.62 0.28
CA GLN A 680 14.73 -20.35 1.63
C GLN A 680 14.34 -18.93 2.05
N LEU A 681 13.77 -18.80 3.27
CA LEU A 681 13.44 -17.52 3.89
C LEU A 681 13.37 -17.68 5.42
N GLN A 682 13.42 -16.57 6.13
CA GLN A 682 13.27 -16.51 7.59
C GLN A 682 11.88 -16.00 7.97
N VAL A 683 11.31 -16.54 9.04
CA VAL A 683 10.10 -16.03 9.68
C VAL A 683 10.30 -15.86 11.17
N HIS A 684 9.76 -14.80 11.73
CA HIS A 684 9.66 -14.60 13.17
C HIS A 684 8.34 -15.15 13.67
N TRP A 685 8.36 -16.09 14.61
CA TRP A 685 7.13 -16.65 15.20
C TRP A 685 7.30 -16.95 16.68
N GLN A 686 6.37 -16.46 17.51
CA GLN A 686 6.36 -16.60 18.96
C GLN A 686 7.73 -16.27 19.62
N GLY A 687 8.28 -15.09 19.24
CA GLY A 687 9.53 -14.58 19.81
C GLY A 687 10.80 -15.28 19.32
N LYS A 688 10.73 -16.15 18.29
CA LYS A 688 11.87 -16.88 17.73
C LYS A 688 11.95 -16.71 16.22
N ASP A 689 13.18 -16.67 15.72
CA ASP A 689 13.46 -16.66 14.29
C ASP A 689 13.63 -18.11 13.79
N TRP A 690 12.96 -18.42 12.69
CA TRP A 690 12.96 -19.73 12.07
C TRP A 690 13.40 -19.61 10.61
N LEU A 691 14.47 -20.35 10.26
CA LEU A 691 14.89 -20.50 8.87
C LEU A 691 14.08 -21.61 8.23
N LEU A 692 13.24 -21.25 7.25
CA LEU A 692 12.44 -22.19 6.48
C LEU A 692 13.18 -22.56 5.20
N THR A 693 13.21 -23.85 4.88
CA THR A 693 13.82 -24.36 3.65
C THR A 693 12.91 -25.43 3.06
N ALA A 694 12.56 -25.27 1.79
CA ALA A 694 11.86 -26.28 1.00
C ALA A 694 12.68 -26.63 -0.24
N GLU A 695 12.75 -27.90 -0.59
CA GLU A 695 13.50 -28.42 -1.75
C GLU A 695 12.59 -29.20 -2.69
N GLU A 696 12.96 -29.25 -3.97
CA GLU A 696 12.24 -30.00 -5.00
C GLU A 696 12.12 -31.48 -4.59
N GLY A 697 10.91 -32.05 -4.72
CA GLY A 697 10.63 -33.45 -4.36
C GLY A 697 10.48 -33.70 -2.87
N GLN A 698 10.60 -32.72 -2.00
CA GLN A 698 10.27 -32.84 -0.59
C GLN A 698 8.77 -33.13 -0.46
N GLN A 699 8.41 -34.35 -0.03
CA GLN A 699 7.02 -34.67 0.27
C GLN A 699 6.60 -34.10 1.61
N ALA A 700 5.34 -33.65 1.67
CA ALA A 700 4.70 -33.12 2.87
C ALA A 700 4.63 -34.11 4.00
#